data_f4cd424393af9737e14e5faef86dade1
#
_entry.id   f4cd424393af9737e14e5faef86dade1
#
_cell.length_a   1.000
_cell.length_b   1.000
_cell.length_c   1.000
_cell.angle_alpha   90.00
_cell.angle_beta   90.00
_cell.angle_gamma   90.00
#
_symmetry.space_group_name_H-M   'P 1'
#
loop_
_entity.id
_entity.type
_entity.pdbx_description
1 polymer ?
#
loop_
_entity_poly.entity_id
_entity_poly.type
_entity_poly.pdbx_seq_one_letter_code
_entity_poly.pdbx_strand_id
1 'polypeptide(L)'
;MHTAIRRAVMALVVLAVASAASAQPSSPFTAEDMLKVASVSVLDVTEDGSRVAASVRLPFDNATVDNRRYGDPTYLSPSNVTLQIIDARTGAIDTPFKGLVSVRTAAWSRDGKRLAILIAQDAAVPSGFPSAKLFVWETGRKALTEVPAGADTAVALNSSLAWTPDGAAILVALRDRTQDAAARAKFRELTEGPIVVHKSTDPFLEWDLLGRDNRSRSIAALDPRTGAARPILPQARISSYEVSRDGAFLRVMEDATEKTDYETIGGTDNVLKFVDAATGQARTVMAAKDLKGLTLRWSDDGRWFAYAKKGEVFVQGIDGSAPRSLTPKPAKADAKGAEPDAATPGARTGDEKKPAEESFSVRSFSRDGSRLLVTSRKGWYVVKVADATRDLIVPLQEDEEKNPRLTAVGWSPDGAAIYATWGARDKWERGVVRIDVASKAMTPLVRDARLYGGVRLSRDGGTFIFTASDGDRPADLYTADARFSSAKKLTDLNPWIAGKSLPRSELVAYRDADGKRLYGVLRYPVNYEKGRTYPIIFELYETFFDNGFNARAAFLTNHGYAVFHPSVNLVVGQPGEAWVKGVTSAANRLIEMGVADPDKLGVQGTSYGGYATVLLITQTDRFKAAVNVSGKVDMVSFYTDSPRLGVRNTHAPEKSQDRIGGTLWDYPERYLDHSAILRADRIKTPLLTISGDQDPNVPASQSREIYYALRRLGKEVEWVRYVNGAHRPPDSVAESIDFEQRILAWYEAHLKKPEKKTDTSALGARR
;
A
#
# COMPACT_ATOMS: atom_id res chain seq x y z
N MET A 1 -68.93 -36.53 -28.72
CA MET A 1 -67.87 -35.56 -29.02
C MET A 1 -68.01 -34.26 -28.18
N HIS A 2 -68.33 -34.38 -26.89
CA HIS A 2 -68.51 -33.17 -26.02
C HIS A 2 -67.97 -33.34 -24.59
N THR A 3 -67.02 -34.26 -24.39
CA THR A 3 -66.47 -34.54 -23.05
C THR A 3 -64.95 -34.39 -22.95
N ALA A 4 -64.25 -33.91 -24.03
CA ALA A 4 -62.80 -33.80 -24.05
C ALA A 4 -62.28 -32.36 -24.00
N ILE A 5 -63.14 -31.31 -23.97
CA ILE A 5 -62.72 -29.89 -24.00
C ILE A 5 -62.78 -29.23 -22.63
N ARG A 6 -63.35 -29.89 -21.59
CA ARG A 6 -63.40 -29.31 -20.22
C ARG A 6 -62.26 -29.70 -19.28
N ARG A 7 -61.27 -30.51 -19.72
CA ARG A 7 -60.09 -30.88 -18.90
C ARG A 7 -58.79 -30.17 -19.30
N ALA A 8 -58.81 -29.34 -20.36
CA ALA A 8 -57.61 -28.62 -20.83
C ALA A 8 -57.53 -27.13 -20.40
N VAL A 9 -58.59 -26.59 -19.75
CA VAL A 9 -58.64 -25.19 -19.31
C VAL A 9 -58.43 -25.01 -17.78
N MET A 10 -58.38 -26.13 -17.05
CA MET A 10 -58.16 -26.09 -15.59
C MET A 10 -56.69 -26.42 -15.16
N ALA A 11 -55.79 -26.62 -16.11
CA ALA A 11 -54.36 -26.91 -15.85
C ALA A 11 -53.43 -25.75 -16.18
N LEU A 12 -53.93 -24.55 -16.47
CA LEU A 12 -53.12 -23.39 -16.88
C LEU A 12 -53.30 -22.12 -15.98
N VAL A 13 -53.87 -22.27 -14.77
CA VAL A 13 -54.04 -21.17 -13.82
C VAL A 13 -53.36 -21.44 -12.45
N VAL A 14 -52.54 -22.47 -12.35
CA VAL A 14 -51.84 -22.82 -11.10
C VAL A 14 -50.30 -22.81 -11.25
N LEU A 15 -49.73 -21.94 -12.04
CA LEU A 15 -48.25 -21.78 -12.08
C LEU A 15 -47.85 -20.34 -12.42
N ALA A 16 -48.35 -19.39 -11.66
CA ALA A 16 -47.81 -18.02 -11.59
C ALA A 16 -48.03 -17.43 -10.20
N VAL A 17 -47.74 -18.18 -9.16
CA VAL A 17 -47.28 -17.60 -7.88
C VAL A 17 -45.76 -17.73 -7.95
N ALA A 18 -45.12 -16.87 -8.76
CA ALA A 18 -43.76 -16.52 -8.56
C ALA A 18 -43.67 -16.01 -7.13
N SER A 19 -43.04 -16.78 -6.27
CA SER A 19 -42.60 -16.34 -4.97
C SER A 19 -41.79 -15.06 -5.20
N ALA A 20 -42.44 -13.91 -5.00
CA ALA A 20 -41.72 -12.70 -4.62
C ALA A 20 -41.05 -13.08 -3.29
N ALA A 21 -39.82 -13.56 -3.39
CA ALA A 21 -38.93 -13.56 -2.23
C ALA A 21 -38.94 -12.11 -1.77
N SER A 22 -39.68 -11.82 -0.72
CA SER A 22 -39.63 -10.53 -0.05
C SER A 22 -38.15 -10.36 0.33
N ALA A 23 -37.44 -9.47 -0.38
CA ALA A 23 -36.09 -9.09 -0.01
C ALA A 23 -36.18 -8.70 1.47
N GLN A 24 -35.51 -9.43 2.34
CA GLN A 24 -35.42 -9.05 3.73
C GLN A 24 -34.91 -7.62 3.78
N PRO A 25 -35.52 -6.73 4.59
CA PRO A 25 -35.03 -5.35 4.68
C PRO A 25 -33.55 -5.38 5.04
N SER A 26 -32.71 -4.70 4.28
CA SER A 26 -31.28 -4.60 4.52
C SER A 26 -31.04 -3.94 5.89
N SER A 27 -30.15 -4.52 6.68
CA SER A 27 -29.78 -3.98 7.99
C SER A 27 -28.68 -2.90 7.87
N PRO A 28 -28.62 -1.92 8.79
CA PRO A 28 -27.54 -0.94 8.80
C PRO A 28 -26.15 -1.59 8.87
N PHE A 29 -25.16 -0.95 8.24
CA PHE A 29 -23.76 -1.31 8.41
C PHE A 29 -23.21 -0.63 9.66
N THR A 30 -22.64 -1.39 10.61
CA THR A 30 -22.24 -0.92 11.95
C THR A 30 -20.73 -0.85 12.10
N ALA A 31 -20.23 -0.24 13.20
CA ALA A 31 -18.81 -0.23 13.55
C ALA A 31 -18.26 -1.65 13.77
N GLU A 32 -19.04 -2.55 14.36
CA GLU A 32 -18.67 -3.96 14.55
C GLU A 32 -18.53 -4.69 13.21
N ASP A 33 -19.34 -4.34 12.22
CA ASP A 33 -19.26 -4.92 10.88
C ASP A 33 -17.95 -4.59 10.19
N MET A 34 -17.32 -3.44 10.50
CA MET A 34 -16.02 -3.10 9.97
C MET A 34 -14.94 -4.12 10.34
N LEU A 35 -15.05 -4.72 11.52
CA LEU A 35 -14.11 -5.73 12.02
C LEU A 35 -14.31 -7.12 11.39
N LYS A 36 -15.45 -7.34 10.74
CA LYS A 36 -15.82 -8.60 10.07
C LYS A 36 -15.46 -8.62 8.59
N VAL A 37 -15.04 -7.50 8.00
CA VAL A 37 -14.69 -7.44 6.57
C VAL A 37 -13.41 -8.20 6.32
N ALA A 38 -13.56 -9.43 5.81
CA ALA A 38 -12.44 -10.29 5.45
C ALA A 38 -11.73 -9.78 4.18
N SER A 39 -10.42 -9.96 4.14
CA SER A 39 -9.57 -9.67 2.98
C SER A 39 -8.73 -10.88 2.60
N VAL A 40 -8.36 -10.98 1.33
CA VAL A 40 -7.52 -12.06 0.79
C VAL A 40 -6.24 -11.50 0.19
N SER A 41 -5.14 -12.23 0.44
CA SER A 41 -3.85 -11.96 -0.20
C SER A 41 -3.29 -13.25 -0.79
N VAL A 42 -2.81 -13.17 -2.05
CA VAL A 42 -2.16 -14.29 -2.72
C VAL A 42 -0.72 -14.38 -2.23
N LEU A 43 -0.35 -15.50 -1.62
CA LEU A 43 1.00 -15.78 -1.16
C LEU A 43 1.86 -16.31 -2.32
N ASP A 44 1.38 -17.36 -3.00
CA ASP A 44 2.06 -17.94 -4.14
C ASP A 44 1.09 -18.69 -5.07
N VAL A 45 1.52 -18.92 -6.31
CA VAL A 45 0.73 -19.60 -7.36
C VAL A 45 1.62 -20.63 -8.06
N THR A 46 1.09 -21.83 -8.34
CA THR A 46 1.82 -22.83 -9.14
C THR A 46 2.17 -22.31 -10.54
N GLU A 47 3.22 -22.84 -11.16
CA GLU A 47 3.68 -22.37 -12.49
C GLU A 47 2.59 -22.49 -13.57
N ASP A 48 1.72 -23.48 -13.47
CA ASP A 48 0.58 -23.71 -14.36
C ASP A 48 -0.70 -22.94 -13.94
N GLY A 49 -0.65 -22.18 -12.85
CA GLY A 49 -1.81 -21.48 -12.32
C GLY A 49 -2.91 -22.36 -11.73
N SER A 50 -2.70 -23.68 -11.61
CA SER A 50 -3.73 -24.63 -11.16
C SER A 50 -4.04 -24.52 -9.66
N ARG A 51 -3.11 -24.01 -8.85
CA ARG A 51 -3.29 -23.85 -7.39
C ARG A 51 -2.80 -22.52 -6.91
N VAL A 52 -3.53 -21.97 -5.95
CA VAL A 52 -3.22 -20.70 -5.29
C VAL A 52 -3.09 -20.95 -3.80
N ALA A 53 -1.96 -20.53 -3.21
CA ALA A 53 -1.82 -20.37 -1.77
C ALA A 53 -2.25 -18.95 -1.40
N ALA A 54 -3.28 -18.81 -0.59
CA ALA A 54 -3.84 -17.53 -0.19
C ALA A 54 -4.01 -17.44 1.33
N SER A 55 -3.85 -16.25 1.87
CA SER A 55 -4.17 -15.95 3.27
C SER A 55 -5.43 -15.12 3.34
N VAL A 56 -6.35 -15.49 4.23
CA VAL A 56 -7.56 -14.74 4.54
C VAL A 56 -7.41 -14.14 5.93
N ARG A 57 -7.59 -12.82 6.01
CA ARG A 57 -7.43 -12.05 7.24
C ARG A 57 -8.72 -11.34 7.64
N LEU A 58 -9.05 -11.42 8.92
CA LEU A 58 -10.11 -10.64 9.56
C LEU A 58 -9.47 -9.56 10.46
N PRO A 59 -9.93 -8.31 10.42
CA PRO A 59 -9.50 -7.29 11.38
C PRO A 59 -9.73 -7.71 12.83
N PHE A 60 -10.86 -8.36 13.11
CA PHE A 60 -11.22 -8.85 14.43
C PHE A 60 -10.14 -9.75 15.07
N ASP A 61 -9.57 -10.68 14.30
CA ASP A 61 -8.56 -11.63 14.78
C ASP A 61 -7.19 -10.99 15.02
N ASN A 62 -7.03 -9.73 14.64
CA ASN A 62 -5.77 -8.98 14.68
C ASN A 62 -5.90 -7.63 15.41
N ALA A 63 -6.99 -7.42 16.13
CA ALA A 63 -7.27 -6.12 16.75
C ALA A 63 -6.48 -5.90 18.05
N THR A 64 -6.07 -6.97 18.75
CA THR A 64 -5.37 -6.84 20.03
C THR A 64 -3.86 -6.83 19.81
N VAL A 65 -3.23 -5.67 20.05
CA VAL A 65 -1.79 -5.44 19.86
C VAL A 65 -1.22 -4.75 21.09
N ASP A 66 -0.09 -5.24 21.63
CA ASP A 66 0.65 -4.51 22.66
C ASP A 66 1.71 -3.60 22.02
N ASN A 67 1.33 -2.35 21.75
CA ASN A 67 2.19 -1.37 21.10
C ASN A 67 3.30 -0.82 22.03
N ARG A 68 3.22 -1.03 23.35
CA ARG A 68 4.31 -0.67 24.29
C ARG A 68 5.56 -1.49 24.05
N ARG A 69 5.38 -2.67 23.45
CA ARG A 69 6.46 -3.58 23.09
C ARG A 69 6.99 -3.36 21.66
N TYR A 70 6.71 -2.23 21.07
CA TYR A 70 7.23 -1.87 19.74
C TYR A 70 8.76 -1.98 19.72
N GLY A 71 9.29 -2.78 18.80
CA GLY A 71 10.72 -3.04 18.69
C GLY A 71 11.28 -4.10 19.66
N ASP A 72 10.50 -4.59 20.63
CA ASP A 72 10.92 -5.67 21.53
C ASP A 72 11.09 -6.99 20.75
N PRO A 73 12.30 -7.58 20.71
CA PRO A 73 12.57 -8.81 19.95
C PRO A 73 11.85 -10.04 20.52
N THR A 74 11.28 -9.95 21.73
CA THR A 74 10.50 -11.05 22.36
C THR A 74 9.00 -10.93 22.08
N TYR A 75 8.55 -9.91 21.37
CA TYR A 75 7.15 -9.68 21.07
C TYR A 75 6.82 -9.98 19.61
N LEU A 76 5.80 -10.82 19.41
CA LEU A 76 5.21 -11.10 18.11
C LEU A 76 3.84 -10.41 18.01
N SER A 77 3.76 -9.34 17.23
CA SER A 77 2.47 -8.70 16.95
C SER A 77 1.54 -9.65 16.21
N PRO A 78 0.22 -9.65 16.53
CA PRO A 78 -0.75 -10.49 15.84
C PRO A 78 -0.73 -10.30 14.33
N SER A 79 -0.64 -11.40 13.60
CA SER A 79 -0.72 -11.46 12.13
C SER A 79 -1.48 -12.72 11.72
N ASN A 80 -2.62 -12.93 12.39
CA ASN A 80 -3.42 -14.13 12.29
C ASN A 80 -4.20 -14.19 10.99
N VAL A 81 -4.08 -15.30 10.29
CA VAL A 81 -4.78 -15.56 9.03
C VAL A 81 -5.24 -17.02 8.96
N THR A 82 -6.26 -17.28 8.16
CA THR A 82 -6.56 -18.63 7.66
C THR A 82 -5.78 -18.85 6.38
N LEU A 83 -4.90 -19.84 6.34
CA LEU A 83 -4.22 -20.26 5.13
C LEU A 83 -5.14 -21.16 4.31
N GLN A 84 -5.36 -20.80 3.06
CA GLN A 84 -6.15 -21.57 2.09
C GLN A 84 -5.30 -21.98 0.90
N ILE A 85 -5.46 -23.24 0.48
CA ILE A 85 -4.94 -23.75 -0.77
C ILE A 85 -6.13 -24.01 -1.68
N ILE A 86 -6.20 -23.24 -2.76
CA ILE A 86 -7.35 -23.18 -3.63
C ILE A 86 -6.99 -23.82 -4.99
N ASP A 87 -7.76 -24.82 -5.40
CA ASP A 87 -7.71 -25.33 -6.76
C ASP A 87 -8.39 -24.33 -7.69
N ALA A 88 -7.63 -23.70 -8.59
CA ALA A 88 -8.14 -22.62 -9.45
C ALA A 88 -9.18 -23.11 -10.45
N ARG A 89 -9.13 -24.39 -10.85
CA ARG A 89 -10.06 -25.00 -11.80
C ARG A 89 -11.40 -25.36 -11.16
N THR A 90 -11.38 -26.02 -10.01
CA THR A 90 -12.59 -26.51 -9.32
C THR A 90 -13.15 -25.50 -8.33
N GLY A 91 -12.31 -24.66 -7.72
CA GLY A 91 -12.64 -23.79 -6.59
C GLY A 91 -12.61 -24.53 -5.24
N ALA A 92 -12.14 -25.80 -5.22
CA ALA A 92 -12.00 -26.53 -3.96
C ALA A 92 -10.94 -25.89 -3.08
N ILE A 93 -11.22 -25.82 -1.78
CA ILE A 93 -10.35 -25.18 -0.78
C ILE A 93 -9.91 -26.22 0.23
N ASP A 94 -8.59 -26.34 0.41
CA ASP A 94 -7.99 -27.04 1.52
C ASP A 94 -7.41 -26.05 2.53
N THR A 95 -7.56 -26.35 3.84
CA THR A 95 -7.01 -25.55 4.94
C THR A 95 -5.99 -26.39 5.69
N PRO A 96 -4.66 -26.23 5.43
CA PRO A 96 -3.63 -27.06 6.04
C PRO A 96 -3.60 -27.02 7.57
N PHE A 97 -3.93 -25.87 8.15
CA PHE A 97 -3.97 -25.66 9.59
C PHE A 97 -5.41 -25.61 10.08
N LYS A 98 -5.69 -26.24 11.24
CA LYS A 98 -7.04 -26.27 11.85
C LYS A 98 -7.47 -24.93 12.47
N GLY A 99 -6.57 -23.97 12.56
CA GLY A 99 -6.85 -22.68 13.21
C GLY A 99 -6.09 -21.54 12.52
N LEU A 100 -6.12 -20.37 13.14
CA LEU A 100 -5.40 -19.21 12.70
C LEU A 100 -3.89 -19.41 12.86
N VAL A 101 -3.12 -18.93 11.89
CA VAL A 101 -1.66 -18.98 11.88
C VAL A 101 -1.07 -17.65 11.44
N SER A 102 0.13 -17.34 11.92
CA SER A 102 0.90 -16.16 11.50
C SER A 102 1.81 -16.52 10.33
N VAL A 103 1.24 -16.59 9.11
CA VAL A 103 1.99 -16.92 7.90
C VAL A 103 2.94 -15.78 7.54
N ARG A 104 4.22 -16.13 7.33
CA ARG A 104 5.25 -15.18 6.87
C ARG A 104 5.44 -15.22 5.37
N THR A 105 5.54 -16.41 4.80
CA THR A 105 5.68 -16.64 3.37
C THR A 105 5.30 -18.08 3.03
N ALA A 106 5.03 -18.32 1.75
CA ALA A 106 4.85 -19.67 1.21
C ALA A 106 5.48 -19.73 -0.19
N ALA A 107 5.92 -20.92 -0.60
CA ALA A 107 6.52 -21.15 -1.91
C ALA A 107 6.16 -22.54 -2.45
N TRP A 108 5.61 -22.60 -3.65
CA TRP A 108 5.34 -23.86 -4.36
C TRP A 108 6.62 -24.49 -4.90
N SER A 109 6.72 -25.82 -4.80
CA SER A 109 7.66 -26.57 -5.62
C SER A 109 7.28 -26.44 -7.11
N ARG A 110 8.26 -26.54 -8.01
CA ARG A 110 8.01 -26.36 -9.45
C ARG A 110 6.99 -27.30 -10.04
N ASP A 111 6.95 -28.53 -9.52
CA ASP A 111 5.97 -29.52 -9.94
C ASP A 111 4.56 -29.28 -9.38
N GLY A 112 4.39 -28.21 -8.56
CA GLY A 112 3.13 -27.84 -7.93
C GLY A 112 2.57 -28.85 -6.93
N LYS A 113 3.37 -29.84 -6.51
CA LYS A 113 2.91 -30.91 -5.60
C LYS A 113 3.12 -30.61 -4.14
N ARG A 114 4.07 -29.73 -3.83
CA ARG A 114 4.40 -29.37 -2.45
C ARG A 114 4.44 -27.86 -2.26
N LEU A 115 3.96 -27.41 -1.10
CA LEU A 115 4.03 -26.01 -0.69
C LEU A 115 4.85 -25.91 0.59
N ALA A 116 5.97 -25.19 0.55
CA ALA A 116 6.71 -24.80 1.74
C ALA A 116 6.01 -23.59 2.38
N ILE A 117 5.81 -23.62 3.71
CA ILE A 117 5.05 -22.61 4.45
C ILE A 117 5.88 -22.21 5.67
N LEU A 118 6.17 -20.92 5.80
CA LEU A 118 6.84 -20.38 6.99
C LEU A 118 5.81 -19.68 7.87
N ILE A 119 5.68 -20.12 9.10
CA ILE A 119 4.82 -19.48 10.09
C ILE A 119 5.64 -18.97 11.26
N ALA A 120 5.27 -17.79 11.78
CA ALA A 120 5.79 -17.30 13.04
C ALA A 120 5.00 -17.90 14.20
N GLN A 121 5.67 -18.20 15.27
CA GLN A 121 5.08 -18.69 16.52
C GLN A 121 5.59 -17.87 17.69
N ASP A 122 4.71 -17.63 18.64
CA ASP A 122 5.07 -17.03 19.90
C ASP A 122 6.11 -17.91 20.64
N ALA A 123 6.83 -17.27 21.54
CA ALA A 123 7.74 -17.97 22.41
C ALA A 123 7.01 -18.99 23.28
N ALA A 124 7.66 -20.11 23.51
CA ALA A 124 7.14 -21.17 24.40
C ALA A 124 7.03 -20.72 25.86
N VAL A 125 7.75 -19.69 26.25
CA VAL A 125 7.73 -19.07 27.59
C VAL A 125 7.68 -17.53 27.45
N PRO A 126 7.10 -16.81 28.42
CA PRO A 126 6.91 -15.35 28.31
C PRO A 126 8.18 -14.52 28.05
N SER A 127 9.33 -14.99 28.53
CA SER A 127 10.65 -14.33 28.33
C SER A 127 11.42 -14.86 27.12
N GLY A 128 10.84 -15.80 26.38
CA GLY A 128 11.48 -16.40 25.22
C GLY A 128 11.32 -15.56 23.97
N PHE A 129 11.88 -16.06 22.88
CA PHE A 129 11.83 -15.40 21.58
C PHE A 129 10.83 -16.09 20.65
N PRO A 130 10.05 -15.32 19.87
CA PRO A 130 9.25 -15.90 18.80
C PRO A 130 10.17 -16.55 17.77
N SER A 131 9.71 -17.63 17.18
CA SER A 131 10.45 -18.40 16.20
C SER A 131 9.65 -18.57 14.93
N ALA A 132 10.34 -18.87 13.81
CA ALA A 132 9.67 -19.32 12.62
C ALA A 132 9.77 -20.85 12.52
N LYS A 133 8.65 -21.49 12.17
CA LYS A 133 8.59 -22.91 11.83
C LYS A 133 8.31 -23.07 10.35
N LEU A 134 9.02 -24.01 9.76
CA LEU A 134 8.86 -24.40 8.37
C LEU A 134 7.98 -25.65 8.28
N PHE A 135 6.98 -25.59 7.42
CA PHE A 135 6.11 -26.73 7.13
C PHE A 135 6.12 -27.02 5.64
N VAL A 136 5.83 -28.26 5.29
CA VAL A 136 5.58 -28.68 3.91
C VAL A 136 4.19 -29.32 3.84
N TRP A 137 3.37 -28.80 2.95
CA TRP A 137 2.09 -29.38 2.57
C TRP A 137 2.23 -30.20 1.28
N GLU A 138 1.81 -31.46 1.30
CA GLU A 138 1.74 -32.33 0.14
C GLU A 138 0.32 -32.38 -0.40
N THR A 139 0.10 -31.89 -1.63
CA THR A 139 -1.24 -31.76 -2.20
C THR A 139 -1.93 -33.09 -2.44
N GLY A 140 -1.20 -34.10 -2.91
CA GLY A 140 -1.77 -35.41 -3.23
C GLY A 140 -2.25 -36.21 -2.04
N ARG A 141 -1.57 -36.04 -0.90
CA ARG A 141 -1.90 -36.69 0.38
C ARG A 141 -2.70 -35.83 1.33
N LYS A 142 -2.80 -34.55 1.04
CA LYS A 142 -3.34 -33.52 1.95
C LYS A 142 -2.68 -33.59 3.33
N ALA A 143 -1.37 -33.77 3.37
CA ALA A 143 -0.58 -33.95 4.57
C ALA A 143 0.31 -32.75 4.82
N LEU A 144 0.34 -32.28 6.07
CA LEU A 144 1.20 -31.20 6.56
C LEU A 144 2.27 -31.79 7.47
N THR A 145 3.52 -31.51 7.17
CA THR A 145 4.68 -32.00 7.95
C THR A 145 5.55 -30.83 8.36
N GLU A 146 5.94 -30.74 9.63
CA GLU A 146 6.94 -29.78 10.12
C GLU A 146 8.34 -30.23 9.69
N VAL A 147 9.14 -29.28 9.16
CA VAL A 147 10.54 -29.49 8.84
C VAL A 147 11.39 -28.99 10.00
N PRO A 148 12.08 -29.84 10.74
CA PRO A 148 12.84 -29.40 11.89
C PRO A 148 14.01 -28.50 11.47
N ALA A 149 14.30 -27.46 12.25
CA ALA A 149 15.57 -26.76 12.21
C ALA A 149 16.56 -27.40 13.20
N GLY A 150 17.85 -27.13 13.05
CA GLY A 150 18.86 -27.61 14.00
C GLY A 150 18.63 -27.13 15.43
N ALA A 151 19.26 -27.80 16.41
CA ALA A 151 19.07 -27.46 17.83
C ALA A 151 19.48 -26.02 18.18
N ASP A 152 20.59 -25.55 17.60
CA ASP A 152 21.19 -24.24 17.89
C ASP A 152 20.77 -23.16 16.89
N THR A 153 19.96 -23.53 15.92
CA THR A 153 19.50 -22.59 14.86
C THR A 153 17.99 -22.53 14.76
N ALA A 154 17.47 -21.44 14.28
CA ALA A 154 16.05 -21.27 13.92
C ALA A 154 15.94 -20.68 12.52
N VAL A 155 14.86 -21.00 11.81
CA VAL A 155 14.55 -20.30 10.57
C VAL A 155 14.24 -18.84 10.92
N ALA A 156 14.89 -17.90 10.23
CA ALA A 156 14.67 -16.48 10.48
C ALA A 156 13.22 -16.10 10.16
N LEU A 157 12.58 -15.27 11.01
CA LEU A 157 11.18 -14.84 10.86
C LEU A 157 10.86 -14.21 9.50
N ASN A 158 11.86 -13.57 8.90
CA ASN A 158 11.76 -12.91 7.59
C ASN A 158 12.54 -13.64 6.49
N SER A 159 12.72 -14.96 6.63
CA SER A 159 13.33 -15.79 5.59
C SER A 159 12.46 -15.79 4.32
N SER A 160 13.09 -15.60 3.17
CA SER A 160 12.50 -16.03 1.90
C SER A 160 12.51 -17.56 1.83
N LEU A 161 11.61 -18.13 1.05
CA LEU A 161 11.58 -19.57 0.77
C LEU A 161 11.76 -19.80 -0.73
N ALA A 162 12.59 -20.75 -1.10
CA ALA A 162 12.72 -21.20 -2.47
C ALA A 162 13.04 -22.70 -2.53
N TRP A 163 12.36 -23.45 -3.39
CA TRP A 163 12.71 -24.83 -3.65
C TRP A 163 13.91 -24.91 -4.58
N THR A 164 14.78 -25.87 -4.36
CA THR A 164 15.75 -26.25 -5.39
C THR A 164 15.02 -26.77 -6.63
N PRO A 165 15.59 -26.65 -7.85
CA PRO A 165 14.92 -27.04 -9.08
C PRO A 165 14.42 -28.48 -9.14
N ASP A 166 15.16 -29.39 -8.52
CA ASP A 166 14.81 -30.80 -8.36
C ASP A 166 13.79 -31.06 -7.25
N GLY A 167 13.46 -30.02 -6.47
CA GLY A 167 12.59 -30.11 -5.30
C GLY A 167 13.18 -30.89 -4.12
N ALA A 168 14.48 -31.21 -4.12
CA ALA A 168 15.11 -32.00 -3.09
C ALA A 168 15.30 -31.22 -1.78
N ALA A 169 15.45 -29.88 -1.85
CA ALA A 169 15.67 -29.04 -0.68
C ALA A 169 14.91 -27.72 -0.75
N ILE A 170 14.80 -27.05 0.40
CA ILE A 170 14.23 -25.70 0.54
C ILE A 170 15.34 -24.78 1.04
N LEU A 171 15.59 -23.70 0.30
CA LEU A 171 16.51 -22.65 0.71
C LEU A 171 15.84 -21.77 1.75
N VAL A 172 16.54 -21.54 2.86
CA VAL A 172 16.09 -20.72 3.98
C VAL A 172 17.24 -19.89 4.55
N ALA A 173 16.88 -18.78 5.19
CA ALA A 173 17.80 -18.08 6.08
C ALA A 173 17.71 -18.66 7.49
N LEU A 174 18.84 -18.96 8.09
CA LEU A 174 18.95 -19.46 9.46
C LEU A 174 19.55 -18.38 10.37
N ARG A 175 19.02 -18.31 11.58
CA ARG A 175 19.53 -17.46 12.66
C ARG A 175 20.08 -18.33 13.78
N ASP A 176 21.22 -17.94 14.31
CA ASP A 176 21.80 -18.54 15.52
C ASP A 176 20.98 -18.07 16.74
N ARG A 177 20.53 -19.00 17.58
CA ARG A 177 19.75 -18.71 18.81
C ARG A 177 20.51 -17.89 19.83
N THR A 178 21.85 -17.92 19.83
CA THR A 178 22.65 -17.07 20.71
C THR A 178 22.47 -15.57 20.42
N GLN A 179 22.13 -15.21 19.19
CA GLN A 179 21.85 -13.82 18.80
C GLN A 179 20.56 -13.29 19.42
N ASP A 180 19.63 -14.15 19.77
CA ASP A 180 18.38 -13.73 20.38
C ASP A 180 18.63 -13.09 21.75
N ALA A 181 19.50 -13.69 22.58
CA ALA A 181 19.89 -13.13 23.87
C ALA A 181 20.60 -11.77 23.72
N ALA A 182 21.51 -11.65 22.73
CA ALA A 182 22.20 -10.40 22.42
C ALA A 182 21.22 -9.31 21.95
N ALA A 183 20.25 -9.63 21.10
CA ALA A 183 19.22 -8.70 20.65
C ALA A 183 18.35 -8.19 21.81
N ARG A 184 17.99 -9.08 22.75
CA ARG A 184 17.24 -8.68 23.95
C ARG A 184 18.06 -7.79 24.86
N ALA A 185 19.32 -8.13 25.10
CA ALA A 185 20.23 -7.30 25.89
C ALA A 185 20.36 -5.89 25.28
N LYS A 186 20.52 -5.84 23.96
CA LYS A 186 20.60 -4.56 23.22
C LYS A 186 19.32 -3.75 23.29
N PHE A 187 18.18 -4.38 23.16
CA PHE A 187 16.88 -3.69 23.30
C PHE A 187 16.72 -3.10 24.71
N ARG A 188 17.08 -3.85 25.77
CA ARG A 188 17.02 -3.35 27.13
C ARG A 188 17.96 -2.18 27.35
N GLU A 189 19.19 -2.28 26.87
CA GLU A 189 20.17 -1.17 26.94
C GLU A 189 19.59 0.13 26.38
N LEU A 190 18.88 0.03 25.25
CA LEU A 190 18.32 1.18 24.53
C LEU A 190 16.98 1.69 25.10
N THR A 191 16.23 0.86 25.86
CA THR A 191 14.85 1.21 26.24
C THR A 191 14.51 1.06 27.72
N GLU A 192 15.18 0.21 28.50
CA GLU A 192 14.78 -0.18 29.84
C GLU A 192 15.75 0.33 30.94
N GLY A 193 16.87 0.94 30.58
CA GLY A 193 17.83 1.41 31.57
C GLY A 193 17.32 2.61 32.35
N PRO A 194 17.79 2.84 33.60
CA PRO A 194 17.46 4.07 34.35
C PRO A 194 18.08 5.32 33.70
N ILE A 195 19.12 5.13 32.89
CA ILE A 195 19.83 6.16 32.15
C ILE A 195 20.14 5.59 30.76
N VAL A 196 19.67 6.30 29.70
CA VAL A 196 20.04 6.01 28.31
C VAL A 196 20.83 7.19 27.79
N VAL A 197 21.98 6.95 27.18
CA VAL A 197 22.88 8.00 26.68
C VAL A 197 22.96 7.89 25.15
N HIS A 198 22.58 8.97 24.46
CA HIS A 198 22.70 9.11 23.01
C HIS A 198 23.87 10.04 22.69
N LYS A 199 24.70 9.64 21.71
CA LYS A 199 25.85 10.45 21.28
C LYS A 199 25.77 10.71 19.78
N SER A 200 26.02 11.93 19.37
CA SER A 200 26.10 12.30 17.94
C SER A 200 27.25 11.61 17.19
N THR A 201 28.18 11.05 17.91
CA THR A 201 29.30 10.26 17.37
C THR A 201 28.94 8.80 17.10
N ASP A 202 27.79 8.32 17.60
CA ASP A 202 27.31 6.97 17.32
C ASP A 202 26.90 6.88 15.85
N PRO A 203 27.37 5.86 15.09
CA PRO A 203 27.11 5.82 13.65
C PRO A 203 25.65 5.50 13.33
N PHE A 204 24.91 4.91 14.25
CA PHE A 204 23.54 4.49 14.04
C PHE A 204 22.59 4.99 15.11
N LEU A 205 21.39 5.37 14.69
CA LEU A 205 20.23 5.46 15.58
C LEU A 205 19.82 4.05 16.03
N GLU A 206 19.17 3.97 17.18
CA GLU A 206 18.82 2.72 17.87
C GLU A 206 18.00 1.79 16.97
N TRP A 207 17.02 2.32 16.23
CA TRP A 207 16.21 1.55 15.31
C TRP A 207 17.02 0.89 14.19
N ASP A 208 17.96 1.63 13.61
CA ASP A 208 18.83 1.12 12.55
C ASP A 208 19.77 0.05 13.09
N LEU A 209 20.27 0.22 14.31
CA LEU A 209 21.11 -0.75 14.99
C LEU A 209 20.39 -2.07 15.21
N LEU A 210 19.17 -2.04 15.77
CA LEU A 210 18.33 -3.24 15.94
C LEU A 210 17.99 -3.88 14.58
N GLY A 211 17.72 -3.07 13.57
CA GLY A 211 17.47 -3.55 12.20
C GLY A 211 18.67 -4.28 11.59
N ARG A 212 19.89 -3.85 11.88
CA ARG A 212 21.14 -4.54 11.44
C ARG A 212 21.29 -5.90 12.09
N ASP A 213 21.04 -6.00 13.40
CA ASP A 213 21.10 -7.27 14.12
C ASP A 213 20.09 -8.29 13.55
N ASN A 214 18.91 -7.84 13.20
CA ASN A 214 17.88 -8.67 12.58
C ASN A 214 18.26 -9.17 11.17
N ARG A 215 19.20 -8.53 10.46
CA ARG A 215 19.69 -8.99 9.16
C ARG A 215 20.85 -9.98 9.27
N SER A 216 21.41 -10.21 10.45
CA SER A 216 22.49 -11.18 10.66
C SER A 216 21.95 -12.61 10.59
N ARG A 217 22.30 -13.33 9.52
CA ARG A 217 21.82 -14.70 9.24
C ARG A 217 22.71 -15.44 8.24
N SER A 218 22.62 -16.76 8.22
CA SER A 218 23.23 -17.62 7.19
C SER A 218 22.18 -18.11 6.20
N ILE A 219 22.61 -18.66 5.06
CA ILE A 219 21.71 -19.31 4.09
C ILE A 219 22.08 -20.79 4.01
N ALA A 220 21.06 -21.66 4.09
CA ALA A 220 21.21 -23.10 3.97
C ALA A 220 20.11 -23.71 3.09
N ALA A 221 20.40 -24.88 2.53
CA ALA A 221 19.41 -25.76 1.90
C ALA A 221 19.01 -26.83 2.90
N LEU A 222 17.72 -26.87 3.27
CA LEU A 222 17.16 -27.87 4.20
C LEU A 222 16.51 -29.03 3.41
N ASP A 223 16.83 -30.26 3.77
CA ASP A 223 16.06 -31.44 3.34
C ASP A 223 14.66 -31.36 3.97
N PRO A 224 13.58 -31.35 3.20
CA PRO A 224 12.23 -31.17 3.73
C PRO A 224 11.71 -32.37 4.54
N ARG A 225 12.38 -33.52 4.51
CA ARG A 225 12.01 -34.75 5.27
C ARG A 225 12.73 -34.86 6.58
N THR A 226 14.03 -34.53 6.59
CA THR A 226 14.92 -34.76 7.74
C THR A 226 15.28 -33.50 8.48
N GLY A 227 15.13 -32.31 7.84
CA GLY A 227 15.64 -31.04 8.36
C GLY A 227 17.17 -30.90 8.29
N ALA A 228 17.88 -31.87 7.67
CA ALA A 228 19.31 -31.74 7.49
C ALA A 228 19.69 -30.53 6.70
N ALA A 229 20.55 -29.67 7.27
CA ALA A 229 20.97 -28.42 6.70
C ALA A 229 22.29 -28.54 5.96
N ARG A 230 22.34 -28.19 4.69
CA ARG A 230 23.57 -27.97 3.92
C ARG A 230 23.85 -26.46 3.86
N PRO A 231 24.91 -25.97 4.50
CA PRO A 231 25.28 -24.56 4.44
C PRO A 231 25.59 -24.12 2.99
N ILE A 232 25.17 -22.89 2.64
CA ILE A 232 25.50 -22.28 1.35
C ILE A 232 26.26 -20.98 1.59
N LEU A 233 25.77 -20.10 2.45
CA LEU A 233 26.42 -18.84 2.79
C LEU A 233 26.58 -18.75 4.30
N PRO A 234 27.79 -18.48 4.82
CA PRO A 234 27.99 -18.25 6.25
C PRO A 234 27.24 -17.00 6.71
N GLN A 235 27.21 -16.80 8.02
CA GLN A 235 26.55 -15.66 8.62
C GLN A 235 27.06 -14.32 8.06
N ALA A 236 26.14 -13.52 7.57
CA ALA A 236 26.36 -12.16 7.05
C ALA A 236 25.11 -11.32 7.29
N ARG A 237 25.22 -10.00 7.10
CA ARG A 237 24.04 -9.13 7.14
C ARG A 237 23.32 -9.18 5.80
N ILE A 238 22.33 -10.04 5.68
CA ILE A 238 21.61 -10.32 4.44
C ILE A 238 20.28 -9.55 4.44
N SER A 239 20.13 -8.59 3.55
CA SER A 239 18.86 -7.87 3.34
C SER A 239 17.83 -8.73 2.60
N SER A 240 18.25 -9.35 1.49
CA SER A 240 17.42 -10.28 0.71
C SER A 240 18.27 -11.26 -0.06
N TYR A 241 17.67 -12.37 -0.48
CA TYR A 241 18.29 -13.32 -1.40
C TYR A 241 17.24 -13.98 -2.29
N GLU A 242 17.66 -14.40 -3.45
CA GLU A 242 16.86 -15.15 -4.42
C GLU A 242 17.74 -16.22 -5.07
N VAL A 243 17.13 -17.35 -5.44
CA VAL A 243 17.80 -18.42 -6.17
C VAL A 243 17.55 -18.27 -7.66
N SER A 244 18.59 -18.53 -8.49
CA SER A 244 18.44 -18.62 -9.93
C SER A 244 17.51 -19.77 -10.30
N ARG A 245 16.87 -19.66 -11.49
CA ARG A 245 15.92 -20.69 -11.92
C ARG A 245 16.57 -22.07 -12.06
N ASP A 246 17.80 -22.15 -12.54
CA ASP A 246 18.55 -23.43 -12.65
C ASP A 246 19.09 -23.92 -11.29
N GLY A 247 18.97 -23.10 -10.22
CA GLY A 247 19.48 -23.41 -8.91
C GLY A 247 21.01 -23.30 -8.78
N ALA A 248 21.68 -22.83 -9.81
CA ALA A 248 23.15 -22.81 -9.86
C ALA A 248 23.74 -21.74 -8.93
N PHE A 249 23.03 -20.65 -8.69
CA PHE A 249 23.53 -19.55 -7.86
C PHE A 249 22.43 -18.79 -7.11
N LEU A 250 22.84 -18.06 -6.10
CA LEU A 250 22.00 -17.11 -5.36
C LEU A 250 22.42 -15.68 -5.68
N ARG A 251 21.46 -14.80 -5.81
CA ARG A 251 21.62 -13.36 -5.76
C ARG A 251 21.41 -12.91 -4.32
N VAL A 252 22.39 -12.27 -3.74
CA VAL A 252 22.35 -11.86 -2.34
C VAL A 252 22.56 -10.35 -2.25
N MET A 253 21.65 -9.67 -1.59
CA MET A 253 21.83 -8.29 -1.17
C MET A 253 22.37 -8.29 0.26
N GLU A 254 23.63 -7.92 0.40
CA GLU A 254 24.31 -7.84 1.70
C GLU A 254 24.36 -6.38 2.16
N ASP A 255 23.92 -6.13 3.38
CA ASP A 255 23.91 -4.82 4.01
C ASP A 255 25.33 -4.39 4.41
N ALA A 256 25.87 -3.43 3.69
CA ALA A 256 27.15 -2.78 3.93
C ALA A 256 27.01 -1.38 4.55
N THR A 257 25.84 -1.02 5.08
CA THR A 257 25.58 0.28 5.69
C THR A 257 26.54 0.55 6.85
N GLU A 258 27.20 1.67 6.83
CA GLU A 258 28.18 2.07 7.86
C GLU A 258 27.61 3.05 8.88
N LYS A 259 26.56 3.80 8.51
CA LYS A 259 25.89 4.79 9.37
C LYS A 259 24.44 4.97 8.97
N THR A 260 23.66 5.57 9.86
CA THR A 260 22.25 5.95 9.58
C THR A 260 22.16 6.81 8.31
N ASP A 261 21.28 6.41 7.40
CA ASP A 261 20.91 7.21 6.22
C ASP A 261 19.69 8.08 6.56
N TYR A 262 19.89 9.37 6.73
CA TYR A 262 18.80 10.32 7.01
C TYR A 262 17.93 10.62 5.78
N GLU A 263 18.37 10.25 4.58
CA GLU A 263 17.62 10.48 3.35
C GLU A 263 16.56 9.41 3.08
N THR A 264 16.70 8.23 3.68
CA THR A 264 15.80 7.10 3.45
C THR A 264 15.48 6.37 4.74
N ILE A 265 14.20 6.31 5.14
CA ILE A 265 13.80 5.54 6.33
C ILE A 265 14.11 4.06 6.10
N GLY A 266 14.88 3.46 7.02
CA GLY A 266 15.27 2.05 6.91
C GLY A 266 16.12 1.72 5.69
N GLY A 267 16.71 2.74 5.05
CA GLY A 267 17.60 2.59 3.91
C GLY A 267 18.85 1.79 4.27
N THR A 268 19.23 0.87 3.38
CA THR A 268 20.45 0.08 3.49
C THR A 268 21.31 0.31 2.25
N ASP A 269 22.60 0.50 2.46
CA ASP A 269 23.59 0.47 1.39
C ASP A 269 23.93 -0.99 1.11
N ASN A 270 23.29 -1.56 0.08
CA ASN A 270 23.46 -2.97 -0.25
C ASN A 270 24.55 -3.19 -1.28
N VAL A 271 25.32 -4.25 -1.09
CA VAL A 271 26.20 -4.83 -2.10
C VAL A 271 25.50 -6.00 -2.76
N LEU A 272 25.46 -6.03 -4.09
CA LEU A 272 24.98 -7.20 -4.82
C LEU A 272 26.09 -8.23 -4.96
N LYS A 273 25.85 -9.42 -4.40
CA LYS A 273 26.73 -10.58 -4.53
C LYS A 273 26.04 -11.71 -5.28
N PHE A 274 26.85 -12.48 -6.01
CA PHE A 274 26.47 -13.81 -6.49
C PHE A 274 27.18 -14.85 -5.67
N VAL A 275 26.42 -15.88 -5.29
CA VAL A 275 26.92 -17.00 -4.50
C VAL A 275 26.64 -18.27 -5.30
N ASP A 276 27.66 -19.01 -5.64
CA ASP A 276 27.54 -20.34 -6.24
C ASP A 276 26.85 -21.29 -5.25
N ALA A 277 25.74 -21.90 -5.65
CA ALA A 277 24.90 -22.69 -4.74
C ALA A 277 25.53 -24.02 -4.34
N ALA A 278 26.49 -24.52 -5.11
CA ALA A 278 27.18 -25.79 -4.82
C ALA A 278 28.39 -25.56 -3.89
N THR A 279 29.19 -24.54 -4.15
CA THR A 279 30.46 -24.28 -3.46
C THR A 279 30.38 -23.24 -2.35
N GLY A 280 29.34 -22.38 -2.37
CA GLY A 280 29.22 -21.24 -1.46
C GLY A 280 30.17 -20.07 -1.80
N GLN A 281 30.92 -20.15 -2.89
CA GLN A 281 31.80 -19.05 -3.30
C GLN A 281 30.97 -17.81 -3.66
N ALA A 282 31.28 -16.69 -3.00
CA ALA A 282 30.61 -15.42 -3.21
C ALA A 282 31.53 -14.45 -3.98
N ARG A 283 30.96 -13.71 -4.94
CA ARG A 283 31.63 -12.58 -5.57
C ARG A 283 30.73 -11.37 -5.64
N THR A 284 31.33 -10.20 -5.48
CA THR A 284 30.65 -8.92 -5.64
C THR A 284 30.43 -8.63 -7.13
N VAL A 285 29.20 -8.29 -7.50
CA VAL A 285 28.80 -7.92 -8.86
C VAL A 285 28.60 -6.41 -8.97
N MET A 286 28.03 -5.79 -7.93
CA MET A 286 27.83 -4.34 -7.88
C MET A 286 28.10 -3.83 -6.47
N ALA A 287 28.94 -2.82 -6.36
CA ALA A 287 29.25 -2.17 -5.09
C ALA A 287 28.08 -1.29 -4.61
N ALA A 288 27.99 -1.04 -3.31
CA ALA A 288 26.90 -0.28 -2.70
C ALA A 288 26.70 1.11 -3.34
N LYS A 289 27.78 1.85 -3.58
CA LYS A 289 27.73 3.17 -4.22
C LYS A 289 27.12 3.17 -5.63
N ASP A 290 27.27 2.07 -6.37
CA ASP A 290 26.76 1.92 -7.73
C ASP A 290 25.33 1.39 -7.75
N LEU A 291 24.95 0.64 -6.71
CA LEU A 291 23.62 0.05 -6.54
C LEU A 291 22.62 1.03 -5.93
N LYS A 292 23.08 2.03 -5.17
CA LYS A 292 22.21 2.96 -4.43
C LYS A 292 21.20 3.65 -5.36
N GLY A 293 19.92 3.55 -5.01
CA GLY A 293 18.80 4.13 -5.78
C GLY A 293 18.42 3.38 -7.06
N LEU A 294 19.08 2.26 -7.39
CA LEU A 294 18.70 1.44 -8.55
C LEU A 294 17.66 0.38 -8.21
N THR A 295 16.74 0.17 -9.15
CA THR A 295 15.82 -0.97 -9.12
C THR A 295 16.24 -1.94 -10.22
N LEU A 296 16.71 -3.12 -9.82
CA LEU A 296 17.14 -4.15 -10.75
C LEU A 296 15.96 -4.97 -11.27
N ARG A 297 15.98 -5.29 -12.57
CA ARG A 297 15.05 -6.24 -13.21
C ARG A 297 15.88 -7.38 -13.78
N TRP A 298 15.48 -8.61 -13.51
CA TRP A 298 16.21 -9.82 -13.84
C TRP A 298 15.61 -10.51 -15.06
N SER A 299 16.48 -11.07 -15.90
CA SER A 299 16.06 -12.06 -16.88
C SER A 299 15.57 -13.32 -16.18
N ASP A 300 14.76 -14.12 -16.86
CA ASP A 300 14.14 -15.30 -16.31
C ASP A 300 15.14 -16.39 -15.89
N ASP A 301 16.26 -16.52 -16.62
CA ASP A 301 17.38 -17.39 -16.27
C ASP A 301 18.25 -16.81 -15.14
N GLY A 302 18.04 -15.54 -14.79
CA GLY A 302 18.76 -14.83 -13.73
C GLY A 302 20.19 -14.44 -14.10
N ARG A 303 20.63 -14.64 -15.36
CA ARG A 303 22.01 -14.36 -15.81
C ARG A 303 22.24 -12.93 -16.24
N TRP A 304 21.17 -12.17 -16.46
CA TRP A 304 21.20 -10.77 -16.84
C TRP A 304 20.35 -9.94 -15.91
N PHE A 305 20.73 -8.70 -15.70
CA PHE A 305 19.87 -7.72 -15.05
C PHE A 305 19.93 -6.38 -15.77
N ALA A 306 18.83 -5.64 -15.71
CA ALA A 306 18.70 -4.33 -16.29
C ALA A 306 18.26 -3.32 -15.25
N TYR A 307 18.70 -2.07 -15.40
CA TYR A 307 18.36 -0.96 -14.52
C TYR A 307 18.38 0.36 -15.28
N ALA A 308 17.72 1.37 -14.72
CA ALA A 308 17.80 2.73 -15.21
C ALA A 308 18.69 3.56 -14.29
N LYS A 309 19.65 4.30 -14.87
CA LYS A 309 20.53 5.25 -14.19
C LYS A 309 20.51 6.56 -14.95
N LYS A 310 20.11 7.66 -14.29
CA LYS A 310 19.98 9.00 -14.91
C LYS A 310 19.13 9.01 -16.19
N GLY A 311 18.05 8.20 -16.21
CA GLY A 311 17.12 8.11 -17.34
C GLY A 311 17.61 7.29 -18.54
N GLU A 312 18.74 6.64 -18.45
CA GLU A 312 19.30 5.73 -19.44
C GLU A 312 19.22 4.28 -18.93
N VAL A 313 18.86 3.33 -19.80
CA VAL A 313 18.72 1.92 -19.46
C VAL A 313 20.00 1.17 -19.75
N PHE A 314 20.45 0.41 -18.78
CA PHE A 314 21.62 -0.47 -18.87
C PHE A 314 21.20 -1.93 -18.69
N VAL A 315 21.94 -2.82 -19.35
CA VAL A 315 21.91 -4.26 -19.11
C VAL A 315 23.32 -4.72 -18.74
N GLN A 316 23.39 -5.66 -17.79
CA GLN A 316 24.65 -6.20 -17.30
C GLN A 316 24.52 -7.70 -17.04
N GLY A 317 25.55 -8.47 -17.42
CA GLY A 317 25.66 -9.88 -17.10
C GLY A 317 26.13 -10.12 -15.68
N ILE A 318 25.76 -11.27 -15.13
CA ILE A 318 26.28 -11.72 -13.82
C ILE A 318 27.75 -12.13 -13.88
N ASP A 319 28.32 -12.30 -15.05
CA ASP A 319 29.73 -12.68 -15.28
C ASP A 319 30.75 -11.58 -14.91
N GLY A 320 30.25 -10.38 -14.56
CA GLY A 320 31.07 -9.21 -14.23
C GLY A 320 31.43 -8.38 -15.45
N SER A 321 30.81 -8.66 -16.61
CA SER A 321 30.94 -7.82 -17.81
C SER A 321 30.51 -6.37 -17.52
N ALA A 322 31.11 -5.42 -18.25
CA ALA A 322 30.73 -4.02 -18.12
C ALA A 322 29.27 -3.78 -18.50
N PRO A 323 28.56 -2.88 -17.81
CA PRO A 323 27.19 -2.53 -18.18
C PRO A 323 27.14 -1.93 -19.58
N ARG A 324 26.18 -2.37 -20.39
CA ARG A 324 25.95 -1.89 -21.74
C ARG A 324 24.67 -1.05 -21.79
N SER A 325 24.74 0.13 -22.36
CA SER A 325 23.58 0.99 -22.59
C SER A 325 22.67 0.42 -23.68
N LEU A 326 21.37 0.39 -23.40
CA LEU A 326 20.29 0.05 -24.34
C LEU A 326 19.53 1.28 -24.86
N THR A 327 19.71 2.43 -24.20
CA THR A 327 19.08 3.69 -24.60
C THR A 327 20.09 4.83 -24.54
N PRO A 328 21.19 4.73 -25.33
CA PRO A 328 22.26 5.73 -25.26
C PRO A 328 21.71 7.12 -25.56
N LYS A 329 22.13 8.09 -24.75
CA LYS A 329 21.85 9.50 -25.02
C LYS A 329 22.69 9.97 -26.18
N PRO A 330 22.18 10.89 -27.03
CA PRO A 330 23.00 11.52 -28.05
C PRO A 330 24.25 12.13 -27.42
N ALA A 331 25.40 11.90 -27.99
CA ALA A 331 26.64 12.59 -27.59
C ALA A 331 26.37 14.10 -27.60
N LYS A 332 26.65 14.80 -26.50
CA LYS A 332 26.62 16.26 -26.51
C LYS A 332 27.61 16.68 -27.59
N ALA A 333 27.13 17.32 -28.65
CA ALA A 333 27.99 17.95 -29.60
C ALA A 333 28.89 18.91 -28.81
N ASP A 334 30.22 18.70 -28.90
CA ASP A 334 31.19 19.55 -28.25
C ASP A 334 30.95 21.00 -28.69
N ALA A 335 30.37 21.79 -27.82
CA ALA A 335 30.35 23.24 -27.99
C ALA A 335 31.77 23.75 -27.66
N LYS A 336 32.71 23.53 -28.61
CA LYS A 336 33.95 24.27 -28.62
C LYS A 336 33.65 25.64 -29.17
N GLY A 337 33.87 26.68 -28.34
CA GLY A 337 34.10 28.05 -28.74
C GLY A 337 32.88 28.96 -28.78
N ALA A 338 32.49 29.46 -27.60
CA ALA A 338 31.95 30.81 -27.49
C ALA A 338 32.53 31.41 -26.20
N GLU A 339 33.42 32.37 -26.38
CA GLU A 339 33.92 33.23 -25.30
C GLU A 339 32.74 33.99 -24.66
N PRO A 340 32.76 34.26 -23.33
CA PRO A 340 31.70 34.99 -22.68
C PRO A 340 31.75 36.45 -23.08
N ASP A 341 30.77 36.88 -23.84
CA ASP A 341 30.53 38.30 -24.11
C ASP A 341 29.94 39.00 -22.88
N ALA A 342 30.41 40.21 -22.64
CA ALA A 342 30.20 40.99 -21.44
C ALA A 342 28.74 41.26 -21.13
N ALA A 343 28.38 41.17 -19.86
CA ALA A 343 27.10 41.44 -19.30
C ALA A 343 26.53 42.83 -19.63
N THR A 344 25.35 42.85 -20.23
CA THR A 344 24.43 44.02 -20.24
C THR A 344 23.27 43.69 -19.29
N PRO A 345 22.99 44.52 -18.23
CA PRO A 345 21.86 44.27 -17.33
C PRO A 345 20.57 44.75 -18.00
N GLY A 346 19.56 43.87 -18.08
CA GLY A 346 18.21 44.26 -18.32
C GLY A 346 17.51 43.67 -19.55
N ALA A 347 17.34 42.36 -19.60
CA ALA A 347 16.23 41.74 -20.37
C ALA A 347 15.86 40.42 -19.70
N ARG A 348 14.70 40.36 -19.07
CA ARG A 348 14.05 39.09 -18.69
C ARG A 348 13.58 38.43 -19.98
N THR A 349 14.42 37.65 -20.61
CA THR A 349 13.99 36.73 -21.66
C THR A 349 13.40 35.52 -20.97
N GLY A 350 12.16 35.16 -21.36
CA GLY A 350 11.48 33.96 -20.89
C GLY A 350 12.37 32.74 -21.18
N ASP A 351 12.62 31.95 -20.13
CA ASP A 351 13.27 30.65 -20.24
C ASP A 351 12.46 29.77 -21.19
N GLU A 352 12.86 29.67 -22.45
CA GLU A 352 12.48 28.56 -23.31
C GLU A 352 13.02 27.29 -22.64
N LYS A 353 12.16 26.57 -21.93
CA LYS A 353 12.46 25.24 -21.38
C LYS A 353 12.94 24.38 -22.55
N LYS A 354 14.26 24.15 -22.65
CA LYS A 354 14.81 23.11 -23.53
C LYS A 354 13.99 21.83 -23.29
N PRO A 355 13.54 21.12 -24.36
CA PRO A 355 12.79 19.88 -24.20
C PRO A 355 13.58 18.94 -23.29
N ALA A 356 12.98 18.57 -22.16
CA ALA A 356 13.64 17.66 -21.22
C ALA A 356 14.02 16.37 -21.97
N GLU A 357 15.27 15.94 -21.84
CA GLU A 357 15.76 14.68 -22.43
C GLU A 357 14.81 13.53 -22.02
N GLU A 358 14.58 12.60 -22.95
CA GLU A 358 13.72 11.44 -22.68
C GLU A 358 14.36 10.54 -21.63
N SER A 359 13.62 10.29 -20.57
CA SER A 359 14.04 9.44 -19.45
C SER A 359 13.30 8.11 -19.52
N PHE A 360 14.05 7.02 -19.45
CA PHE A 360 13.54 5.66 -19.55
C PHE A 360 13.53 4.94 -18.20
N SER A 361 12.55 4.07 -18.02
CA SER A 361 12.42 3.17 -16.88
C SER A 361 12.27 1.72 -17.35
N VAL A 362 12.95 0.79 -16.68
CA VAL A 362 12.90 -0.64 -16.98
C VAL A 362 11.67 -1.26 -16.33
N ARG A 363 10.95 -2.13 -17.06
CA ARG A 363 9.80 -2.88 -16.55
C ARG A 363 10.10 -4.36 -16.37
N SER A 364 10.35 -5.09 -17.44
CA SER A 364 10.62 -6.53 -17.39
C SER A 364 11.32 -7.03 -18.64
N PHE A 365 12.07 -8.11 -18.51
CA PHE A 365 12.53 -8.91 -19.65
C PHE A 365 11.40 -9.75 -20.24
N SER A 366 11.48 -10.07 -21.54
CA SER A 366 10.80 -11.22 -22.12
C SER A 366 11.34 -12.51 -21.50
N ARG A 367 10.59 -13.61 -21.60
CA ARG A 367 10.99 -14.86 -20.93
C ARG A 367 12.27 -15.48 -21.47
N ASP A 368 12.53 -15.29 -22.73
CA ASP A 368 13.77 -15.72 -23.39
C ASP A 368 14.97 -14.77 -23.13
N GLY A 369 14.74 -13.67 -22.39
CA GLY A 369 15.76 -12.67 -22.08
C GLY A 369 16.19 -11.81 -23.28
N SER A 370 15.67 -12.03 -24.46
CA SER A 370 16.12 -11.36 -25.70
C SER A 370 15.61 -9.93 -25.84
N ARG A 371 14.52 -9.58 -25.15
CA ARG A 371 13.84 -8.27 -25.20
C ARG A 371 13.55 -7.71 -23.83
N LEU A 372 13.45 -6.40 -23.75
CA LEU A 372 13.17 -5.65 -22.53
C LEU A 372 12.01 -4.69 -22.77
N LEU A 373 11.01 -4.72 -21.90
CA LEU A 373 9.97 -3.69 -21.84
C LEU A 373 10.52 -2.49 -21.09
N VAL A 374 10.49 -1.34 -21.74
CA VAL A 374 10.99 -0.06 -21.24
C VAL A 374 9.90 1.00 -21.44
N THR A 375 9.76 1.93 -20.52
CA THR A 375 8.77 3.00 -20.60
C THR A 375 9.41 4.37 -20.46
N SER A 376 8.85 5.36 -21.17
CA SER A 376 9.18 6.77 -21.02
C SER A 376 7.89 7.61 -21.06
N ARG A 377 8.01 8.94 -20.97
CA ARG A 377 6.89 9.86 -21.17
C ARG A 377 6.24 9.75 -22.57
N LYS A 378 7.01 9.30 -23.59
CA LYS A 378 6.50 9.14 -24.96
C LYS A 378 5.77 7.82 -25.16
N GLY A 379 5.96 6.84 -24.29
CA GLY A 379 5.28 5.55 -24.44
C GLY A 379 6.03 4.35 -23.92
N TRP A 380 5.56 3.19 -24.35
CA TRP A 380 6.14 1.89 -24.05
C TRP A 380 6.94 1.39 -25.24
N TYR A 381 8.13 0.92 -24.96
CA TYR A 381 9.07 0.40 -25.96
C TYR A 381 9.43 -1.03 -25.66
N VAL A 382 9.62 -1.80 -26.73
CA VAL A 382 10.33 -3.07 -26.69
C VAL A 382 11.74 -2.83 -27.21
N VAL A 383 12.73 -3.14 -26.39
CA VAL A 383 14.15 -2.97 -26.70
C VAL A 383 14.77 -4.35 -26.89
N LYS A 384 15.43 -4.62 -28.01
CA LYS A 384 16.23 -5.82 -28.22
C LYS A 384 17.51 -5.75 -27.41
N VAL A 385 17.74 -6.77 -26.59
CA VAL A 385 18.94 -6.80 -25.73
C VAL A 385 20.23 -6.92 -26.58
N ALA A 386 20.19 -7.61 -27.71
CA ALA A 386 21.38 -7.85 -28.52
C ALA A 386 21.97 -6.57 -29.15
N ASP A 387 21.17 -5.72 -29.76
CA ASP A 387 21.58 -4.59 -30.58
C ASP A 387 21.04 -3.23 -30.13
N ALA A 388 20.30 -3.19 -29.02
CA ALA A 388 19.64 -1.98 -28.49
C ALA A 388 18.60 -1.34 -29.42
N THR A 389 18.13 -2.06 -30.47
CA THR A 389 17.04 -1.59 -31.33
C THR A 389 15.77 -1.41 -30.51
N ARG A 390 15.12 -0.25 -30.67
CA ARG A 390 13.93 0.16 -29.89
C ARG A 390 12.71 0.24 -30.81
N ASP A 391 11.63 -0.39 -30.41
CA ASP A 391 10.34 -0.29 -31.09
C ASP A 391 9.27 0.28 -30.16
N LEU A 392 8.68 1.41 -30.52
CA LEU A 392 7.57 2.03 -29.78
C LEU A 392 6.30 1.22 -30.05
N ILE A 393 5.79 0.55 -29.01
CA ILE A 393 4.62 -0.35 -29.12
C ILE A 393 3.34 0.30 -28.59
N VAL A 394 3.43 1.24 -27.63
CA VAL A 394 2.30 2.02 -27.12
C VAL A 394 2.70 3.49 -27.08
N PRO A 395 2.30 4.30 -28.06
CA PRO A 395 2.54 5.75 -27.99
C PRO A 395 1.66 6.39 -26.94
N LEU A 396 2.22 7.35 -26.19
CA LEU A 396 1.50 8.18 -25.23
C LEU A 396 1.49 9.63 -25.72
N GLN A 397 0.38 10.34 -25.46
CA GLN A 397 0.21 11.75 -25.76
C GLN A 397 0.94 12.60 -24.71
N GLU A 398 1.37 13.81 -25.06
CA GLU A 398 2.00 14.77 -24.14
C GLU A 398 1.07 15.16 -22.98
N ASP A 399 -0.21 15.31 -23.27
CA ASP A 399 -1.25 15.49 -22.27
C ASP A 399 -1.55 14.16 -21.59
N GLU A 400 -1.01 14.00 -20.39
CA GLU A 400 -1.18 12.76 -19.61
C GLU A 400 -2.65 12.43 -19.33
N GLU A 401 -3.55 13.41 -19.28
CA GLU A 401 -4.96 13.18 -18.99
C GLU A 401 -5.66 12.41 -20.12
N LYS A 402 -5.12 12.49 -21.34
CA LYS A 402 -5.62 11.77 -22.52
C LYS A 402 -5.13 10.32 -22.59
N ASN A 403 -4.14 9.96 -21.80
CA ASN A 403 -3.57 8.62 -21.78
C ASN A 403 -4.30 7.72 -20.78
N PRO A 404 -4.53 6.44 -21.08
CA PRO A 404 -4.98 5.51 -20.06
C PRO A 404 -3.91 5.30 -19.00
N ARG A 405 -4.33 4.89 -17.81
CA ARG A 405 -3.41 4.36 -16.79
C ARG A 405 -3.06 2.92 -17.18
N LEU A 406 -1.79 2.67 -17.46
CA LEU A 406 -1.30 1.35 -17.84
C LEU A 406 -0.26 0.85 -16.83
N THR A 407 -0.39 -0.42 -16.43
CA THR A 407 0.62 -1.10 -15.61
C THR A 407 0.90 -2.47 -16.21
N ALA A 408 2.17 -2.76 -16.51
CA ALA A 408 2.57 -4.04 -17.07
C ALA A 408 2.31 -5.18 -16.08
N VAL A 409 1.66 -6.24 -16.54
CA VAL A 409 1.45 -7.50 -15.83
C VAL A 409 2.55 -8.50 -16.17
N GLY A 410 2.87 -8.66 -17.44
CA GLY A 410 3.92 -9.56 -17.90
C GLY A 410 3.86 -9.86 -19.39
N TRP A 411 4.81 -10.64 -19.84
CA TRP A 411 4.90 -11.13 -21.21
C TRP A 411 4.16 -12.43 -21.41
N SER A 412 3.60 -12.66 -22.61
CA SER A 412 3.19 -14.00 -23.02
C SER A 412 4.41 -14.94 -23.08
N PRO A 413 4.22 -16.26 -22.92
CA PRO A 413 5.35 -17.22 -22.93
C PRO A 413 6.24 -17.15 -24.17
N ASP A 414 5.64 -16.91 -25.34
CA ASP A 414 6.30 -16.77 -26.64
C ASP A 414 6.88 -15.37 -26.89
N GLY A 415 6.65 -14.44 -25.95
CA GLY A 415 7.06 -13.05 -26.07
C GLY A 415 6.34 -12.27 -27.18
N ALA A 416 5.28 -12.81 -27.79
CA ALA A 416 4.53 -12.14 -28.85
C ALA A 416 3.60 -11.04 -28.32
N ALA A 417 3.26 -11.07 -27.04
CA ALA A 417 2.39 -10.07 -26.42
C ALA A 417 2.84 -9.66 -25.02
N ILE A 418 2.37 -8.47 -24.62
CA ILE A 418 2.48 -7.95 -23.27
C ILE A 418 1.07 -7.77 -22.72
N TYR A 419 0.83 -8.26 -21.51
CA TYR A 419 -0.40 -8.02 -20.78
C TYR A 419 -0.23 -6.83 -19.83
N ALA A 420 -1.26 -6.01 -19.71
CA ALA A 420 -1.25 -4.85 -18.83
C ALA A 420 -2.63 -4.65 -18.19
N THR A 421 -2.67 -4.10 -16.98
CA THR A 421 -3.90 -3.49 -16.47
C THR A 421 -4.11 -2.15 -17.17
N TRP A 422 -5.38 -1.81 -17.41
CA TRP A 422 -5.82 -0.60 -18.08
C TRP A 422 -6.83 0.15 -17.21
N GLY A 423 -6.80 1.47 -17.22
CA GLY A 423 -7.80 2.28 -16.53
C GLY A 423 -8.01 3.63 -17.16
N ALA A 424 -9.27 4.06 -17.27
CA ALA A 424 -9.63 5.41 -17.65
C ALA A 424 -9.22 6.42 -16.57
N ARG A 425 -9.06 7.70 -16.95
CA ARG A 425 -8.71 8.79 -16.01
C ARG A 425 -9.91 9.68 -15.66
N ASP A 426 -11.02 9.53 -16.36
CA ASP A 426 -12.21 10.38 -16.26
C ASP A 426 -13.48 9.65 -15.85
N LYS A 427 -13.42 8.34 -15.74
CA LYS A 427 -14.54 7.47 -15.35
C LYS A 427 -14.07 6.19 -14.70
N TRP A 428 -14.95 5.52 -13.98
CA TRP A 428 -14.73 4.20 -13.43
C TRP A 428 -14.81 3.15 -14.54
N GLU A 429 -13.72 2.98 -15.24
CA GLU A 429 -13.53 1.91 -16.19
C GLU A 429 -12.12 1.35 -16.01
N ARG A 430 -12.02 0.08 -15.72
CA ARG A 430 -10.80 -0.68 -15.47
C ARG A 430 -10.80 -1.94 -16.30
N GLY A 431 -9.66 -2.57 -16.46
CA GLY A 431 -9.59 -3.85 -17.16
C GLY A 431 -8.19 -4.37 -17.34
N VAL A 432 -8.11 -5.40 -18.16
CA VAL A 432 -6.86 -6.02 -18.61
C VAL A 432 -6.82 -5.95 -20.12
N VAL A 433 -5.67 -5.59 -20.67
CA VAL A 433 -5.44 -5.50 -22.11
C VAL A 433 -4.29 -6.41 -22.52
N ARG A 434 -4.35 -6.92 -23.75
CA ARG A 434 -3.26 -7.58 -24.45
C ARG A 434 -2.70 -6.63 -25.50
N ILE A 435 -1.40 -6.41 -25.48
CA ILE A 435 -0.67 -5.58 -26.43
C ILE A 435 0.16 -6.51 -27.29
N ASP A 436 -0.16 -6.62 -28.57
CA ASP A 436 0.59 -7.40 -29.53
C ASP A 436 1.87 -6.66 -29.94
N VAL A 437 3.02 -7.31 -29.80
CA VAL A 437 4.32 -6.65 -30.00
C VAL A 437 4.57 -6.32 -31.48
N ALA A 438 4.14 -7.19 -32.40
CA ALA A 438 4.39 -7.02 -33.82
C ALA A 438 3.44 -6.01 -34.47
N SER A 439 2.15 -6.17 -34.26
CA SER A 439 1.12 -5.28 -34.83
C SER A 439 0.89 -4.02 -34.01
N LYS A 440 1.37 -3.96 -32.76
CA LYS A 440 1.14 -2.87 -31.79
C LYS A 440 -0.32 -2.69 -31.39
N ALA A 441 -1.18 -3.66 -31.74
CA ALA A 441 -2.58 -3.62 -31.41
C ALA A 441 -2.81 -3.84 -29.93
N MET A 442 -3.59 -2.94 -29.29
CA MET A 442 -4.02 -3.06 -27.90
C MET A 442 -5.46 -3.57 -27.88
N THR A 443 -5.65 -4.82 -27.48
CA THR A 443 -6.95 -5.49 -27.42
C THR A 443 -7.43 -5.59 -25.98
N PRO A 444 -8.62 -5.07 -25.63
CA PRO A 444 -9.22 -5.31 -24.33
C PRO A 444 -9.57 -6.78 -24.14
N LEU A 445 -9.18 -7.34 -23.01
CA LEU A 445 -9.62 -8.69 -22.57
C LEU A 445 -10.84 -8.57 -21.67
N VAL A 446 -10.86 -7.59 -20.80
CA VAL A 446 -11.99 -7.22 -19.96
C VAL A 446 -11.98 -5.70 -19.73
N ARG A 447 -13.17 -5.08 -19.69
CA ARG A 447 -13.39 -3.69 -19.32
C ARG A 447 -14.73 -3.55 -18.61
N ASP A 448 -14.69 -3.07 -17.39
CA ASP A 448 -15.88 -2.75 -16.56
C ASP A 448 -15.52 -1.76 -15.46
N ALA A 449 -16.44 -1.55 -14.49
CA ALA A 449 -16.23 -0.63 -13.37
C ALA A 449 -15.52 -1.26 -12.16
N ARG A 450 -15.16 -2.56 -12.20
CA ARG A 450 -14.50 -3.24 -11.09
C ARG A 450 -13.03 -2.83 -10.98
N LEU A 451 -12.52 -2.91 -9.77
CA LEU A 451 -11.10 -2.75 -9.48
C LEU A 451 -10.41 -4.10 -9.55
N TYR A 452 -9.40 -4.21 -10.40
CA TYR A 452 -8.58 -5.40 -10.58
C TYR A 452 -7.28 -5.24 -9.82
N GLY A 453 -7.08 -6.04 -8.76
CA GLY A 453 -5.90 -6.00 -7.92
C GLY A 453 -5.02 -7.23 -8.08
N GLY A 454 -3.69 -7.06 -7.96
CA GLY A 454 -2.75 -8.17 -7.94
C GLY A 454 -2.80 -9.09 -9.17
N VAL A 455 -3.14 -8.57 -10.34
CA VAL A 455 -3.27 -9.36 -11.58
C VAL A 455 -1.94 -10.05 -11.90
N ARG A 456 -1.97 -11.37 -11.98
CA ARG A 456 -0.81 -12.21 -12.29
C ARG A 456 -1.18 -13.17 -13.41
N LEU A 457 -0.26 -13.38 -14.33
CA LEU A 457 -0.35 -14.43 -15.36
C LEU A 457 0.46 -15.63 -14.90
N SER A 458 -0.13 -16.84 -14.97
CA SER A 458 0.62 -18.09 -14.73
C SER A 458 1.81 -18.20 -15.67
N ARG A 459 2.81 -18.98 -15.27
CA ARG A 459 4.04 -19.07 -16.04
C ARG A 459 3.84 -19.71 -17.42
N ASP A 460 2.92 -20.64 -17.54
CA ASP A 460 2.54 -21.23 -18.85
C ASP A 460 1.71 -20.29 -19.73
N GLY A 461 1.27 -19.13 -19.15
CA GLY A 461 0.45 -18.14 -19.83
C GLY A 461 -1.01 -18.51 -19.99
N GLY A 462 -1.46 -19.60 -19.37
CA GLY A 462 -2.82 -20.13 -19.53
C GLY A 462 -3.85 -19.49 -18.60
N THR A 463 -3.41 -18.97 -17.45
CA THR A 463 -4.33 -18.60 -16.36
C THR A 463 -3.97 -17.25 -15.75
N PHE A 464 -4.97 -16.38 -15.58
CA PHE A 464 -4.87 -15.19 -14.75
C PHE A 464 -5.40 -15.47 -13.34
N ILE A 465 -4.70 -14.97 -12.33
CA ILE A 465 -5.14 -14.91 -10.94
C ILE A 465 -5.17 -13.44 -10.53
N PHE A 466 -6.28 -12.99 -9.93
CA PHE A 466 -6.47 -11.59 -9.56
C PHE A 466 -7.51 -11.44 -8.46
N THR A 467 -7.51 -10.30 -7.78
CA THR A 467 -8.64 -9.89 -6.95
C THR A 467 -9.53 -8.91 -7.70
N ALA A 468 -10.83 -8.95 -7.44
CA ALA A 468 -11.76 -7.97 -7.97
C ALA A 468 -12.69 -7.46 -6.86
N SER A 469 -12.95 -6.14 -6.87
CA SER A 469 -13.84 -5.43 -5.95
C SER A 469 -14.60 -4.32 -6.65
N ASP A 470 -15.64 -3.82 -6.00
CA ASP A 470 -16.37 -2.62 -6.42
C ASP A 470 -16.83 -1.82 -5.17
N GLY A 471 -17.59 -0.76 -5.36
CA GLY A 471 -18.07 0.10 -4.26
C GLY A 471 -18.93 -0.63 -3.22
N ASP A 472 -19.59 -1.69 -3.63
CA ASP A 472 -20.57 -2.43 -2.83
C ASP A 472 -20.00 -3.74 -2.28
N ARG A 473 -18.83 -4.18 -2.80
CA ARG A 473 -18.25 -5.49 -2.47
C ARG A 473 -16.76 -5.37 -2.20
N PRO A 474 -16.30 -5.85 -1.03
CA PRO A 474 -14.89 -6.08 -0.80
C PRO A 474 -14.29 -7.06 -1.82
N ALA A 475 -12.97 -7.05 -1.92
CA ALA A 475 -12.27 -7.89 -2.88
C ALA A 475 -12.42 -9.39 -2.56
N ASP A 476 -12.73 -10.16 -3.60
CA ASP A 476 -12.61 -11.60 -3.64
C ASP A 476 -11.53 -12.03 -4.64
N LEU A 477 -11.07 -13.27 -4.53
CA LEU A 477 -10.11 -13.88 -5.44
C LEU A 477 -10.81 -14.52 -6.63
N TYR A 478 -10.22 -14.33 -7.81
CA TYR A 478 -10.73 -14.83 -9.09
C TYR A 478 -9.62 -15.49 -9.89
N THR A 479 -10.03 -16.35 -10.80
CA THR A 479 -9.23 -16.87 -11.89
C THR A 479 -9.92 -16.61 -13.23
N ALA A 480 -9.14 -16.49 -14.31
CA ALA A 480 -9.63 -16.43 -15.68
C ALA A 480 -8.65 -17.12 -16.64
N ASP A 481 -9.15 -17.56 -17.79
CA ASP A 481 -8.29 -18.03 -18.88
C ASP A 481 -7.48 -16.86 -19.50
N ALA A 482 -6.53 -17.17 -20.36
CA ALA A 482 -5.67 -16.20 -21.02
C ALA A 482 -6.43 -15.14 -21.87
N ARG A 483 -7.70 -15.39 -22.17
CA ARG A 483 -8.60 -14.50 -22.95
C ARG A 483 -9.61 -13.76 -22.07
N PHE A 484 -9.63 -14.02 -20.76
CA PHE A 484 -10.67 -13.54 -19.84
C PHE A 484 -12.09 -13.93 -20.25
N SER A 485 -12.27 -14.97 -21.05
CA SER A 485 -13.58 -15.40 -21.55
C SER A 485 -14.44 -16.03 -20.44
N SER A 486 -13.83 -16.50 -19.37
CA SER A 486 -14.50 -17.16 -18.25
C SER A 486 -13.85 -16.82 -16.92
N ALA A 487 -14.17 -15.65 -16.35
CA ALA A 487 -13.73 -15.32 -15.01
C ALA A 487 -14.55 -16.09 -13.96
N LYS A 488 -13.85 -16.82 -13.08
CA LYS A 488 -14.44 -17.61 -12.00
C LYS A 488 -14.05 -17.03 -10.64
N LYS A 489 -15.03 -16.81 -9.78
CA LYS A 489 -14.85 -16.45 -8.39
C LYS A 489 -14.34 -17.66 -7.61
N LEU A 490 -13.21 -17.52 -6.92
CA LEU A 490 -12.57 -18.58 -6.13
C LEU A 490 -12.89 -18.48 -4.64
N THR A 491 -13.17 -17.27 -4.14
CA THR A 491 -13.56 -17.03 -2.74
C THR A 491 -14.87 -16.27 -2.66
N ASP A 492 -15.60 -16.46 -1.58
CA ASP A 492 -16.77 -15.67 -1.19
C ASP A 492 -16.61 -15.31 0.30
N LEU A 493 -15.78 -14.26 0.56
CA LEU A 493 -15.32 -13.96 1.91
C LEU A 493 -16.33 -13.18 2.75
N ASN A 494 -17.15 -12.37 2.12
CA ASN A 494 -18.04 -11.43 2.79
C ASN A 494 -19.50 -11.56 2.30
N PRO A 495 -20.10 -12.77 2.23
CA PRO A 495 -21.45 -12.97 1.71
C PRO A 495 -22.52 -12.25 2.55
N TRP A 496 -22.25 -12.03 3.84
CA TRP A 496 -23.13 -11.33 4.78
C TRP A 496 -23.36 -9.87 4.41
N ILE A 497 -22.47 -9.24 3.66
CA ILE A 497 -22.58 -7.85 3.20
C ILE A 497 -23.80 -7.65 2.27
N ALA A 498 -24.23 -8.69 1.55
CA ALA A 498 -25.42 -8.62 0.71
C ALA A 498 -26.70 -8.27 1.49
N GLY A 499 -26.73 -8.54 2.81
CA GLY A 499 -27.83 -8.16 3.71
C GLY A 499 -27.69 -6.78 4.35
N LYS A 500 -26.67 -5.99 3.97
CA LYS A 500 -26.40 -4.67 4.54
C LYS A 500 -26.84 -3.54 3.62
N SER A 501 -27.25 -2.44 4.22
CA SER A 501 -27.50 -1.18 3.51
C SER A 501 -26.18 -0.51 3.16
N LEU A 502 -25.89 -0.36 1.87
CA LEU A 502 -24.65 0.23 1.38
C LEU A 502 -24.90 1.52 0.57
N PRO A 503 -23.96 2.47 0.57
CA PRO A 503 -24.14 3.73 -0.12
C PRO A 503 -23.96 3.58 -1.64
N ARG A 504 -24.77 4.26 -2.42
CA ARG A 504 -24.47 4.52 -3.82
C ARG A 504 -23.25 5.45 -3.92
N SER A 505 -22.34 5.17 -4.83
CA SER A 505 -21.15 5.98 -5.09
C SER A 505 -21.23 6.72 -6.43
N GLU A 506 -20.52 7.86 -6.54
CA GLU A 506 -20.40 8.65 -7.77
C GLU A 506 -19.01 9.29 -7.86
N LEU A 507 -18.42 9.26 -9.05
CA LEU A 507 -17.20 10.01 -9.38
C LEU A 507 -17.57 11.44 -9.74
N VAL A 508 -17.18 12.40 -8.91
CA VAL A 508 -17.48 13.82 -9.10
C VAL A 508 -16.24 14.55 -9.64
N ALA A 509 -16.39 15.16 -10.81
CA ALA A 509 -15.39 16.05 -11.37
C ALA A 509 -15.60 17.48 -10.89
N TYR A 510 -14.50 18.18 -10.56
CA TYR A 510 -14.50 19.60 -10.19
C TYR A 510 -13.16 20.24 -10.60
N ARG A 511 -13.06 21.55 -10.49
CA ARG A 511 -11.82 22.29 -10.69
C ARG A 511 -11.40 22.94 -9.38
N ASP A 512 -10.10 22.89 -9.07
CA ASP A 512 -9.55 23.65 -7.94
C ASP A 512 -9.51 25.16 -8.26
N ALA A 513 -9.07 25.95 -7.30
CA ALA A 513 -8.98 27.39 -7.46
C ALA A 513 -8.02 27.84 -8.58
N ASP A 514 -7.07 27.00 -8.96
CA ASP A 514 -6.13 27.26 -10.07
C ASP A 514 -6.64 26.72 -11.42
N GLY A 515 -7.89 26.21 -11.46
CA GLY A 515 -8.53 25.67 -12.66
C GLY A 515 -8.11 24.24 -13.02
N LYS A 516 -7.26 23.58 -12.23
CA LYS A 516 -6.86 22.18 -12.44
C LYS A 516 -8.06 21.25 -12.26
N ARG A 517 -8.29 20.38 -13.24
CA ARG A 517 -9.35 19.36 -13.15
C ARG A 517 -8.99 18.30 -12.14
N LEU A 518 -9.87 18.06 -11.20
CA LEU A 518 -9.74 17.07 -10.13
C LEU A 518 -10.99 16.18 -10.09
N TYR A 519 -10.86 15.05 -9.40
CA TYR A 519 -11.94 14.12 -9.15
C TYR A 519 -12.03 13.81 -7.67
N GLY A 520 -13.21 13.42 -7.21
CA GLY A 520 -13.43 12.88 -5.89
C GLY A 520 -14.51 11.81 -5.90
N VAL A 521 -14.54 10.98 -4.87
CA VAL A 521 -15.53 9.91 -4.72
C VAL A 521 -16.58 10.31 -3.71
N LEU A 522 -17.79 10.54 -4.20
CA LEU A 522 -18.98 10.80 -3.39
C LEU A 522 -19.66 9.48 -3.03
N ARG A 523 -19.98 9.31 -1.76
CA ARG A 523 -20.87 8.27 -1.26
C ARG A 523 -22.08 8.92 -0.64
N TYR A 524 -23.26 8.60 -1.19
CA TYR A 524 -24.52 9.15 -0.75
C TYR A 524 -24.99 8.51 0.56
N PRO A 525 -25.77 9.20 1.39
CA PRO A 525 -26.48 8.57 2.48
C PRO A 525 -27.29 7.37 1.98
N VAL A 526 -27.40 6.31 2.77
CA VAL A 526 -28.13 5.09 2.36
C VAL A 526 -29.58 5.41 1.94
N ASN A 527 -30.23 6.33 2.66
CA ASN A 527 -31.59 6.80 2.34
C ASN A 527 -31.59 8.13 1.58
N TYR A 528 -30.72 8.24 0.57
CA TYR A 528 -30.64 9.48 -0.22
C TYR A 528 -31.90 9.74 -1.03
N GLU A 529 -32.43 10.96 -0.91
CA GLU A 529 -33.56 11.49 -1.67
C GLU A 529 -33.07 12.65 -2.56
N LYS A 530 -33.34 12.58 -3.85
CA LYS A 530 -32.95 13.63 -4.78
C LYS A 530 -33.68 14.94 -4.43
N GLY A 531 -32.93 16.05 -4.38
CA GLY A 531 -33.45 17.37 -4.05
C GLY A 531 -33.41 17.72 -2.55
N ARG A 532 -32.92 16.83 -1.72
CA ARG A 532 -32.62 17.07 -0.32
C ARG A 532 -31.12 17.23 -0.11
N THR A 533 -30.71 18.21 0.67
CA THR A 533 -29.33 18.40 1.11
C THR A 533 -29.03 17.61 2.39
N TYR A 534 -27.76 17.23 2.54
CA TYR A 534 -27.31 16.38 3.65
C TYR A 534 -26.08 16.96 4.33
N PRO A 535 -25.87 16.70 5.63
CA PRO A 535 -24.57 16.90 6.24
C PRO A 535 -23.54 16.03 5.54
N ILE A 536 -22.36 16.60 5.26
CA ILE A 536 -21.31 15.91 4.51
C ILE A 536 -19.99 15.92 5.26
N ILE A 537 -19.27 14.79 5.22
CA ILE A 537 -17.94 14.62 5.79
C ILE A 537 -16.93 14.49 4.67
N PHE A 538 -15.95 15.40 4.63
CA PHE A 538 -14.81 15.34 3.74
C PHE A 538 -13.70 14.55 4.41
N GLU A 539 -13.31 13.41 3.84
CA GLU A 539 -12.18 12.61 4.31
C GLU A 539 -10.95 12.89 3.46
N LEU A 540 -9.94 13.53 4.09
CA LEU A 540 -8.79 14.08 3.41
C LEU A 540 -7.61 13.10 3.35
N TYR A 541 -6.92 13.10 2.21
CA TYR A 541 -5.58 12.55 2.03
C TYR A 541 -4.90 13.24 0.84
N GLU A 542 -4.61 12.54 -0.25
CA GLU A 542 -3.95 13.11 -1.43
C GLU A 542 -4.84 13.06 -2.67
N THR A 543 -5.12 11.85 -3.15
CA THR A 543 -5.93 11.63 -4.36
C THR A 543 -6.89 10.47 -4.15
N PHE A 544 -8.12 10.66 -4.65
CA PHE A 544 -9.17 9.66 -4.62
C PHE A 544 -9.85 9.58 -5.98
N PHE A 545 -9.91 8.41 -6.53
CA PHE A 545 -10.53 8.18 -7.82
C PHE A 545 -11.32 6.87 -7.86
N ASP A 546 -10.76 5.81 -7.30
CA ASP A 546 -11.27 4.46 -7.46
C ASP A 546 -12.48 4.18 -6.56
N ASN A 547 -13.48 3.49 -7.10
CA ASN A 547 -14.67 3.06 -6.38
C ASN A 547 -14.40 1.73 -5.65
N GLY A 548 -13.54 1.76 -4.62
CA GLY A 548 -13.34 0.62 -3.73
C GLY A 548 -14.34 0.61 -2.58
N PHE A 549 -14.64 -0.58 -2.05
CA PHE A 549 -15.42 -0.72 -0.82
C PHE A 549 -14.74 0.04 0.34
N ASN A 550 -15.52 0.85 1.05
CA ASN A 550 -15.02 1.63 2.18
C ASN A 550 -15.96 1.43 3.38
N ALA A 551 -15.49 0.67 4.36
CA ALA A 551 -16.29 0.28 5.53
C ALA A 551 -16.68 1.50 6.40
N ARG A 552 -15.77 2.47 6.61
CA ARG A 552 -16.09 3.69 7.38
C ARG A 552 -17.14 4.54 6.67
N ALA A 553 -17.01 4.71 5.36
CA ALA A 553 -18.02 5.43 4.61
C ALA A 553 -19.36 4.70 4.61
N ALA A 554 -19.38 3.36 4.54
CA ALA A 554 -20.60 2.58 4.73
C ALA A 554 -21.23 2.83 6.10
N PHE A 555 -20.43 2.85 7.16
CA PHE A 555 -20.89 3.17 8.53
C PHE A 555 -21.49 4.59 8.62
N LEU A 556 -20.76 5.62 8.19
CA LEU A 556 -21.21 7.02 8.29
C LEU A 556 -22.46 7.30 7.44
N THR A 557 -22.56 6.69 6.24
CA THR A 557 -23.72 6.87 5.36
C THR A 557 -25.00 6.22 5.89
N ASN A 558 -24.88 5.16 6.68
CA ASN A 558 -26.02 4.59 7.42
C ASN A 558 -26.53 5.52 8.53
N HIS A 559 -25.71 6.46 8.97
CA HIS A 559 -26.09 7.51 9.93
C HIS A 559 -26.51 8.82 9.25
N GLY A 560 -26.83 8.79 7.94
CA GLY A 560 -27.40 9.91 7.21
C GLY A 560 -26.41 10.99 6.78
N TYR A 561 -25.11 10.74 6.81
CA TYR A 561 -24.09 11.61 6.23
C TYR A 561 -23.82 11.25 4.78
N ALA A 562 -23.56 12.23 3.94
CA ALA A 562 -22.78 12.00 2.73
C ALA A 562 -21.29 11.96 3.11
N VAL A 563 -20.50 11.17 2.40
CA VAL A 563 -19.04 11.12 2.58
C VAL A 563 -18.37 11.43 1.24
N PHE A 564 -17.45 12.36 1.26
CA PHE A 564 -16.70 12.75 0.08
C PHE A 564 -15.20 12.65 0.27
N HIS A 565 -14.53 12.00 -0.66
CA HIS A 565 -13.09 11.85 -0.70
C HIS A 565 -12.53 12.73 -1.83
N PRO A 566 -12.09 13.97 -1.55
CA PRO A 566 -11.57 14.88 -2.56
C PRO A 566 -10.13 14.56 -2.94
N SER A 567 -9.78 14.66 -4.23
CA SER A 567 -8.37 14.79 -4.63
C SER A 567 -7.90 16.22 -4.52
N VAL A 568 -6.61 16.43 -4.33
CA VAL A 568 -5.96 17.74 -4.33
C VAL A 568 -4.71 17.73 -5.20
N ASN A 569 -4.29 18.90 -5.68
CA ASN A 569 -3.12 19.06 -6.52
C ASN A 569 -1.92 19.53 -5.67
N LEU A 570 -1.22 18.57 -5.07
CA LEU A 570 -0.08 18.83 -4.18
C LEU A 570 1.16 19.29 -4.95
N VAL A 571 1.78 20.35 -4.49
CA VAL A 571 3.01 20.93 -5.07
C VAL A 571 4.13 20.93 -4.04
N VAL A 572 5.32 20.54 -4.47
CA VAL A 572 6.52 20.59 -3.60
C VAL A 572 6.81 22.03 -3.19
N GLY A 573 7.07 22.23 -1.92
CA GLY A 573 7.34 23.53 -1.29
C GLY A 573 6.12 24.17 -0.65
N GLN A 574 4.92 23.95 -1.18
CA GLN A 574 3.67 24.56 -0.70
C GLN A 574 2.48 23.60 -0.69
N PRO A 575 2.60 22.42 -0.06
CA PRO A 575 1.52 21.44 -0.06
C PRO A 575 0.24 21.94 0.64
N GLY A 576 0.36 22.85 1.62
CA GLY A 576 -0.76 23.36 2.41
C GLY A 576 -1.82 24.10 1.60
N GLU A 577 -1.44 24.78 0.52
CA GLU A 577 -2.38 25.49 -0.35
C GLU A 577 -3.30 24.54 -1.14
N ALA A 578 -2.83 23.34 -1.45
CA ALA A 578 -3.57 22.38 -2.24
C ALA A 578 -4.89 21.97 -1.56
N TRP A 579 -4.90 21.85 -0.23
CA TRP A 579 -6.11 21.48 0.48
C TRP A 579 -7.13 22.59 0.50
N VAL A 580 -6.75 23.84 0.81
CA VAL A 580 -7.72 24.92 0.79
C VAL A 580 -8.26 25.12 -0.62
N LYS A 581 -7.43 25.08 -1.66
CA LYS A 581 -7.84 25.22 -3.06
C LYS A 581 -8.74 24.09 -3.55
N GLY A 582 -8.36 22.86 -3.27
CA GLY A 582 -9.07 21.66 -3.76
C GLY A 582 -10.32 21.33 -2.96
N VAL A 583 -10.24 21.34 -1.62
CA VAL A 583 -11.34 20.88 -0.76
C VAL A 583 -12.48 21.92 -0.73
N THR A 584 -12.17 23.22 -0.69
CA THR A 584 -13.23 24.25 -0.73
C THR A 584 -13.94 24.28 -2.09
N SER A 585 -13.20 24.03 -3.18
CA SER A 585 -13.80 23.92 -4.53
C SER A 585 -14.66 22.67 -4.65
N ALA A 586 -14.23 21.55 -4.06
CA ALA A 586 -15.04 20.34 -3.96
C ALA A 586 -16.34 20.59 -3.18
N ALA A 587 -16.26 21.32 -2.06
CA ALA A 587 -17.44 21.68 -1.27
C ALA A 587 -18.41 22.54 -2.09
N ASN A 588 -17.93 23.54 -2.83
CA ASN A 588 -18.76 24.33 -3.74
C ASN A 588 -19.47 23.44 -4.76
N ARG A 589 -18.73 22.50 -5.38
CA ARG A 589 -19.31 21.59 -6.37
C ARG A 589 -20.44 20.75 -5.79
N LEU A 590 -20.29 20.22 -4.57
CA LEU A 590 -21.32 19.40 -3.95
C LEU A 590 -22.55 20.20 -3.48
N ILE A 591 -22.35 21.48 -3.12
CA ILE A 591 -23.44 22.43 -2.84
C ILE A 591 -24.21 22.75 -4.13
N GLU A 592 -23.50 23.04 -5.23
CA GLU A 592 -24.10 23.26 -6.56
C GLU A 592 -24.90 22.05 -7.06
N MET A 593 -24.44 20.83 -6.75
CA MET A 593 -25.15 19.60 -7.06
C MET A 593 -26.40 19.40 -6.20
N GLY A 594 -26.62 20.23 -5.19
CA GLY A 594 -27.75 20.11 -4.25
C GLY A 594 -27.63 18.89 -3.30
N VAL A 595 -26.41 18.42 -3.05
CA VAL A 595 -26.13 17.28 -2.16
C VAL A 595 -25.70 17.75 -0.77
N ALA A 596 -24.76 18.70 -0.71
CA ALA A 596 -24.20 19.20 0.54
C ALA A 596 -25.03 20.37 1.11
N ASP A 597 -25.33 20.31 2.41
CA ASP A 597 -25.81 21.44 3.18
C ASP A 597 -24.61 22.34 3.53
N PRO A 598 -24.57 23.61 3.08
CA PRO A 598 -23.42 24.49 3.28
C PRO A 598 -23.12 24.78 4.76
N ASP A 599 -24.11 24.63 5.65
CA ASP A 599 -23.98 24.86 7.08
C ASP A 599 -23.65 23.58 7.88
N LYS A 600 -23.50 22.44 7.20
CA LYS A 600 -23.26 21.13 7.83
C LYS A 600 -22.08 20.39 7.17
N LEU A 601 -20.95 21.11 6.99
CA LEU A 601 -19.73 20.53 6.44
C LEU A 601 -18.80 20.06 7.57
N GLY A 602 -18.45 18.80 7.57
CA GLY A 602 -17.43 18.19 8.43
C GLY A 602 -16.17 17.85 7.65
N VAL A 603 -15.02 17.78 8.32
CA VAL A 603 -13.75 17.40 7.71
C VAL A 603 -12.96 16.48 8.63
N GLN A 604 -12.33 15.45 8.08
CA GLN A 604 -11.48 14.52 8.83
C GLN A 604 -10.32 14.01 8.02
N GLY A 605 -9.33 13.49 8.74
CA GLY A 605 -8.25 12.73 8.13
C GLY A 605 -7.37 12.03 9.14
N THR A 606 -6.65 11.03 8.67
CA THR A 606 -5.69 10.25 9.46
C THR A 606 -4.28 10.51 8.95
N SER A 607 -3.29 10.64 9.86
CA SER A 607 -1.88 10.82 9.49
C SER A 607 -1.68 12.09 8.64
N TYR A 608 -1.23 11.96 7.41
CA TYR A 608 -1.12 13.07 6.47
C TYR A 608 -2.47 13.78 6.21
N GLY A 609 -3.57 13.02 6.20
CA GLY A 609 -4.91 13.59 6.15
C GLY A 609 -5.30 14.35 7.42
N GLY A 610 -4.83 13.91 8.59
CA GLY A 610 -4.99 14.63 9.86
C GLY A 610 -4.24 15.96 9.86
N TYR A 611 -3.00 15.97 9.40
CA TYR A 611 -2.23 17.18 9.12
C TYR A 611 -2.97 18.13 8.17
N ALA A 612 -3.47 17.59 7.04
CA ALA A 612 -4.26 18.35 6.10
C ALA A 612 -5.50 19.00 6.74
N THR A 613 -6.19 18.24 7.61
CA THR A 613 -7.40 18.69 8.30
C THR A 613 -7.11 19.88 9.22
N VAL A 614 -6.08 19.77 10.07
CA VAL A 614 -5.77 20.85 11.02
C VAL A 614 -5.25 22.08 10.28
N LEU A 615 -4.40 21.91 9.27
CA LEU A 615 -3.88 23.01 8.47
C LEU A 615 -5.01 23.70 7.68
N LEU A 616 -5.95 22.95 7.10
CA LEU A 616 -7.09 23.48 6.36
C LEU A 616 -7.97 24.40 7.23
N ILE A 617 -8.31 23.98 8.46
CA ILE A 617 -9.16 24.77 9.35
C ILE A 617 -8.49 26.02 9.92
N THR A 618 -7.17 26.22 9.73
CA THR A 618 -6.49 27.51 9.96
C THR A 618 -6.70 28.49 8.81
N GLN A 619 -7.13 28.01 7.63
CA GLN A 619 -7.22 28.78 6.39
C GLN A 619 -8.67 29.09 5.99
N THR A 620 -9.65 28.38 6.55
CA THR A 620 -11.09 28.58 6.26
C THR A 620 -11.95 28.20 7.46
N ASP A 621 -13.08 28.89 7.62
CA ASP A 621 -14.10 28.66 8.66
C ASP A 621 -15.38 27.96 8.14
N ARG A 622 -15.31 27.39 6.93
CA ARG A 622 -16.45 26.74 6.29
C ARG A 622 -16.91 25.48 7.01
N PHE A 623 -15.99 24.76 7.66
CA PHE A 623 -16.29 23.50 8.34
C PHE A 623 -16.83 23.77 9.75
N LYS A 624 -17.84 22.97 10.15
CA LYS A 624 -18.50 23.08 11.45
C LYS A 624 -18.02 22.03 12.46
N ALA A 625 -17.28 21.02 11.97
CA ALA A 625 -16.62 20.01 12.78
C ALA A 625 -15.37 19.49 12.08
N ALA A 626 -14.30 19.26 12.84
CA ALA A 626 -13.07 18.67 12.33
C ALA A 626 -12.61 17.49 13.20
N VAL A 627 -12.03 16.46 12.58
CA VAL A 627 -11.44 15.32 13.27
C VAL A 627 -10.03 15.07 12.76
N ASN A 628 -9.05 15.21 13.64
CA ASN A 628 -7.65 14.89 13.41
C ASN A 628 -7.29 13.55 14.06
N VAL A 629 -6.84 12.59 13.27
CA VAL A 629 -6.34 11.30 13.80
C VAL A 629 -4.86 11.17 13.49
N SER A 630 -4.01 11.13 14.52
CA SER A 630 -2.56 10.95 14.41
C SER A 630 -1.91 11.87 13.36
N GLY A 631 -2.40 13.10 13.23
CA GLY A 631 -1.89 14.10 12.29
C GLY A 631 -0.93 15.07 12.95
N LYS A 632 0.02 15.57 12.15
CA LYS A 632 1.00 16.58 12.55
C LYS A 632 0.34 17.95 12.68
N VAL A 633 0.84 18.80 13.56
CA VAL A 633 0.36 20.17 13.72
C VAL A 633 1.50 21.19 13.77
N ASP A 634 2.69 20.74 14.11
CA ASP A 634 3.92 21.51 14.10
C ASP A 634 5.00 20.76 13.31
N MET A 635 5.34 21.29 12.15
CA MET A 635 6.34 20.68 11.28
C MET A 635 7.76 20.82 11.81
N VAL A 636 8.02 21.79 12.69
CA VAL A 636 9.34 22.00 13.29
C VAL A 636 9.57 20.94 14.38
N SER A 637 8.65 20.84 15.35
CA SER A 637 8.76 19.82 16.39
C SER A 637 8.67 18.41 15.83
N PHE A 638 7.81 18.16 14.83
CA PHE A 638 7.73 16.87 14.14
C PHE A 638 9.06 16.48 13.47
N TYR A 639 9.71 17.41 12.78
CA TYR A 639 10.96 17.15 12.06
C TYR A 639 12.11 16.77 13.02
N THR A 640 12.18 17.43 14.18
CA THR A 640 13.24 17.23 15.17
C THR A 640 12.90 16.20 16.24
N ASP A 641 11.61 15.81 16.37
CA ASP A 641 11.19 14.80 17.32
C ASP A 641 11.41 13.39 16.71
N SER A 642 11.99 12.55 17.52
CA SER A 642 12.18 11.15 17.18
C SER A 642 11.44 10.33 18.22
N PRO A 643 10.38 9.62 17.84
CA PRO A 643 9.67 8.77 18.77
C PRO A 643 10.57 7.63 19.25
N ARG A 644 10.02 6.80 20.12
CA ARG A 644 10.70 5.64 20.70
C ARG A 644 11.63 4.93 19.72
N LEU A 645 12.85 4.61 20.13
CA LEU A 645 13.91 3.93 19.37
C LEU A 645 14.56 4.78 18.25
N GLY A 646 14.42 6.10 18.26
CA GLY A 646 15.14 6.97 17.32
C GLY A 646 14.71 6.80 15.86
N VAL A 647 13.44 6.49 15.61
CA VAL A 647 12.87 6.52 14.26
C VAL A 647 12.86 7.97 13.77
N ARG A 648 13.50 8.24 12.64
CA ARG A 648 13.65 9.60 12.12
C ARG A 648 12.47 10.07 11.29
N ASN A 649 12.05 11.30 11.51
CA ASN A 649 10.95 11.92 10.78
C ASN A 649 11.37 12.84 9.63
N THR A 650 12.68 13.08 9.44
CA THR A 650 13.22 14.04 8.46
C THR A 650 12.87 13.71 7.01
N HIS A 651 12.84 12.42 6.65
CA HIS A 651 12.61 11.97 5.27
C HIS A 651 11.27 12.45 4.69
N ALA A 652 10.19 12.47 5.50
CA ALA A 652 8.86 12.80 4.99
C ALA A 652 8.75 14.25 4.47
N PRO A 653 9.22 15.27 5.21
CA PRO A 653 9.27 16.64 4.72
C PRO A 653 10.26 16.84 3.56
N GLU A 654 11.46 16.29 3.68
CA GLU A 654 12.52 16.59 2.73
C GLU A 654 12.27 15.99 1.34
N LYS A 655 11.92 14.70 1.26
CA LYS A 655 11.97 13.90 0.02
C LYS A 655 10.73 13.07 -0.27
N SER A 656 9.71 13.12 0.59
CA SER A 656 8.57 12.23 0.48
C SER A 656 7.23 12.96 0.64
N GLN A 657 6.31 12.38 1.39
CA GLN A 657 4.89 12.70 1.45
C GLN A 657 4.59 14.16 1.82
N ASP A 658 5.36 14.74 2.73
CA ASP A 658 5.06 16.09 3.21
C ASP A 658 5.45 17.18 2.22
N ARG A 659 6.29 16.88 1.21
CA ARG A 659 6.60 17.77 0.08
C ARG A 659 7.09 19.18 0.47
N ILE A 660 7.73 19.32 1.61
CA ILE A 660 8.40 20.57 1.97
C ILE A 660 9.58 20.81 1.03
N GLY A 661 10.30 19.73 0.64
CA GLY A 661 11.27 19.75 -0.46
C GLY A 661 12.69 20.09 -0.05
N GLY A 662 13.04 20.05 1.23
CA GLY A 662 14.39 20.22 1.74
C GLY A 662 14.41 20.24 3.26
N THR A 663 15.61 20.42 3.83
CA THR A 663 15.81 20.41 5.28
C THR A 663 15.17 21.61 5.97
N LEU A 664 14.94 21.51 7.27
CA LEU A 664 14.45 22.62 8.09
C LEU A 664 15.37 23.85 8.00
N TRP A 665 16.66 23.64 7.87
CA TRP A 665 17.65 24.72 7.81
C TRP A 665 17.79 25.35 6.41
N ASP A 666 17.44 24.60 5.34
CA ASP A 666 17.41 25.12 3.97
C ASP A 666 16.15 25.97 3.72
N TYR A 667 15.01 25.58 4.29
CA TYR A 667 13.71 26.21 4.04
C TYR A 667 12.89 26.42 5.32
N PRO A 668 13.39 27.16 6.35
CA PRO A 668 12.70 27.32 7.63
C PRO A 668 11.29 27.91 7.48
N GLU A 669 11.09 28.83 6.54
CA GLU A 669 9.79 29.47 6.32
C GLU A 669 8.73 28.43 5.87
N ARG A 670 9.09 27.45 5.06
CA ARG A 670 8.16 26.42 4.63
C ARG A 670 7.67 25.56 5.80
N TYR A 671 8.54 25.26 6.74
CA TYR A 671 8.16 24.53 7.97
C TYR A 671 7.22 25.35 8.84
N LEU A 672 7.51 26.65 9.02
CA LEU A 672 6.65 27.57 9.78
C LEU A 672 5.30 27.76 9.09
N ASP A 673 5.28 27.94 7.78
CA ASP A 673 4.05 28.12 7.00
C ASP A 673 3.14 26.89 7.03
N HIS A 674 3.70 25.71 7.17
CA HIS A 674 2.98 24.45 7.23
C HIS A 674 2.75 23.93 8.65
N SER A 675 3.07 24.73 9.68
CA SER A 675 2.80 24.45 11.10
C SER A 675 1.48 25.09 11.53
N ALA A 676 0.41 24.29 11.58
CA ALA A 676 -0.94 24.75 11.95
C ALA A 676 -0.97 25.37 13.35
N ILE A 677 -0.11 24.91 14.27
CA ILE A 677 0.00 25.39 15.65
C ILE A 677 0.26 26.89 15.71
N LEU A 678 1.08 27.42 14.80
CA LEU A 678 1.41 28.85 14.73
C LEU A 678 0.25 29.74 14.26
N ARG A 679 -0.83 29.12 13.79
CA ARG A 679 -2.07 29.77 13.31
C ARG A 679 -3.30 29.26 14.06
N ALA A 680 -3.11 28.66 15.23
CA ALA A 680 -4.20 28.12 16.05
C ALA A 680 -5.23 29.19 16.46
N ASP A 681 -4.83 30.44 16.57
CA ASP A 681 -5.69 31.60 16.80
C ASP A 681 -6.76 31.81 15.70
N ARG A 682 -6.50 31.35 14.47
CA ARG A 682 -7.44 31.46 13.34
C ARG A 682 -8.49 30.34 13.33
N ILE A 683 -8.26 29.23 13.99
CA ILE A 683 -9.19 28.10 14.03
C ILE A 683 -10.49 28.52 14.73
N LYS A 684 -11.62 28.40 14.02
CA LYS A 684 -12.97 28.58 14.56
C LYS A 684 -13.75 27.27 14.63
N THR A 685 -13.33 26.27 13.87
CA THR A 685 -13.94 24.98 13.78
C THR A 685 -13.65 24.16 15.04
N PRO A 686 -14.66 23.60 15.74
CA PRO A 686 -14.45 22.65 16.82
C PRO A 686 -13.60 21.46 16.35
N LEU A 687 -12.63 21.05 17.16
CA LEU A 687 -11.64 20.03 16.79
C LEU A 687 -11.66 18.85 17.77
N LEU A 688 -11.93 17.64 17.26
CA LEU A 688 -11.60 16.37 17.92
C LEU A 688 -10.23 15.93 17.43
N THR A 689 -9.24 15.81 18.33
CA THR A 689 -7.94 15.22 18.01
C THR A 689 -7.75 13.90 18.72
N ILE A 690 -7.32 12.87 17.99
CA ILE A 690 -7.17 11.49 18.49
C ILE A 690 -5.74 11.03 18.24
N SER A 691 -5.09 10.46 19.23
CA SER A 691 -3.73 9.94 19.11
C SER A 691 -3.52 8.64 19.88
N GLY A 692 -2.57 7.82 19.42
CA GLY A 692 -2.00 6.72 20.19
C GLY A 692 -0.72 7.18 20.89
N ASP A 693 -0.59 6.89 22.19
CA ASP A 693 0.60 7.31 22.95
C ASP A 693 1.87 6.53 22.58
N GLN A 694 1.73 5.41 21.90
CA GLN A 694 2.81 4.55 21.42
C GLN A 694 3.06 4.70 19.90
N ASP A 695 2.55 5.78 19.30
CA ASP A 695 2.71 6.02 17.86
C ASP A 695 4.19 6.19 17.48
N PRO A 696 4.76 5.31 16.64
CA PRO A 696 6.15 5.41 16.21
C PRO A 696 6.37 6.36 15.02
N ASN A 697 5.27 6.85 14.37
CA ASN A 697 5.35 7.67 13.17
C ASN A 697 5.06 9.14 13.46
N VAL A 698 3.96 9.42 14.16
CA VAL A 698 3.55 10.78 14.54
C VAL A 698 3.38 10.84 16.05
N PRO A 699 4.32 11.45 16.77
CA PRO A 699 4.28 11.48 18.23
C PRO A 699 2.98 12.07 18.77
N ALA A 700 2.46 11.51 19.86
CA ALA A 700 1.27 12.02 20.53
C ALA A 700 1.44 13.48 21.04
N SER A 701 2.69 13.96 21.12
CA SER A 701 3.01 15.37 21.37
C SER A 701 2.32 16.31 20.39
N GLN A 702 2.18 15.94 19.12
CA GLN A 702 1.50 16.74 18.11
C GLN A 702 0.02 17.00 18.46
N SER A 703 -0.71 15.99 18.91
CA SER A 703 -2.09 16.17 19.40
C SER A 703 -2.13 16.95 20.71
N ARG A 704 -1.15 16.77 21.59
CA ARG A 704 -1.04 17.51 22.86
C ARG A 704 -0.80 19.00 22.61
N GLU A 705 0.08 19.36 21.68
CA GLU A 705 0.39 20.74 21.33
C GLU A 705 -0.85 21.50 20.88
N ILE A 706 -1.60 20.97 19.90
CA ILE A 706 -2.80 21.64 19.41
C ILE A 706 -3.90 21.70 20.46
N TYR A 707 -4.04 20.65 21.30
CA TYR A 707 -5.00 20.67 22.39
C TYR A 707 -4.74 21.81 23.37
N TYR A 708 -3.49 21.96 23.86
CA TYR A 708 -3.15 23.02 24.79
C TYR A 708 -3.23 24.41 24.16
N ALA A 709 -2.85 24.56 22.90
CA ALA A 709 -2.97 25.83 22.18
C ALA A 709 -4.43 26.29 22.06
N LEU A 710 -5.32 25.42 21.59
CA LEU A 710 -6.73 25.74 21.44
C LEU A 710 -7.40 25.96 22.80
N ARG A 711 -7.08 25.16 23.81
CA ARG A 711 -7.57 25.35 25.18
C ARG A 711 -7.12 26.72 25.76
N ARG A 712 -5.85 27.11 25.56
CA ARG A 712 -5.31 28.41 25.97
C ARG A 712 -6.03 29.58 25.29
N LEU A 713 -6.46 29.36 24.03
CA LEU A 713 -7.20 30.35 23.24
C LEU A 713 -8.71 30.34 23.51
N GLY A 714 -9.22 29.49 24.40
CA GLY A 714 -10.64 29.38 24.74
C GLY A 714 -11.48 28.77 23.61
N LYS A 715 -10.88 27.96 22.75
CA LYS A 715 -11.52 27.30 21.60
C LYS A 715 -11.98 25.90 21.97
N GLU A 716 -13.03 25.42 21.26
CA GLU A 716 -13.58 24.10 21.50
C GLU A 716 -12.65 23.03 20.92
N VAL A 717 -12.14 22.17 21.80
CA VAL A 717 -11.25 21.05 21.45
C VAL A 717 -11.42 19.90 22.41
N GLU A 718 -11.47 18.69 21.86
CA GLU A 718 -11.41 17.44 22.62
C GLU A 718 -10.17 16.65 22.19
N TRP A 719 -9.43 16.08 23.15
CA TRP A 719 -8.30 15.21 22.88
C TRP A 719 -8.51 13.83 23.48
N VAL A 720 -8.62 12.81 22.59
CA VAL A 720 -8.76 11.40 22.96
C VAL A 720 -7.42 10.70 22.80
N ARG A 721 -6.98 10.04 23.88
CA ARG A 721 -5.72 9.31 23.95
C ARG A 721 -5.98 7.83 24.09
N TYR A 722 -5.48 7.02 23.14
CA TYR A 722 -5.41 5.57 23.28
C TYR A 722 -4.03 5.23 23.85
N VAL A 723 -3.95 4.93 25.16
CA VAL A 723 -2.68 4.87 25.92
C VAL A 723 -1.73 3.79 25.42
N ASN A 724 -2.25 2.67 24.92
CA ASN A 724 -1.46 1.63 24.27
C ASN A 724 -1.48 1.73 22.73
N GLY A 725 -2.25 2.66 22.18
CA GLY A 725 -2.44 2.82 20.74
C GLY A 725 -1.20 3.28 20.00
N ALA A 726 -1.01 2.82 18.76
CA ALA A 726 0.04 3.26 17.86
C ALA A 726 -0.50 4.26 16.82
N HIS A 727 0.08 4.28 15.60
CA HIS A 727 -0.33 5.17 14.50
C HIS A 727 -1.79 4.97 14.05
N ARG A 728 -2.34 3.77 14.26
CA ARG A 728 -3.78 3.51 14.31
C ARG A 728 -4.16 3.39 15.77
N PRO A 729 -4.81 4.42 16.36
CA PRO A 729 -4.97 4.50 17.80
C PRO A 729 -5.61 3.29 18.48
N PRO A 730 -6.69 2.67 17.95
CA PRO A 730 -7.27 1.48 18.59
C PRO A 730 -6.32 0.26 18.54
N ASP A 731 -6.19 -0.43 19.67
CA ASP A 731 -5.39 -1.64 19.82
C ASP A 731 -6.19 -2.86 20.29
N SER A 732 -7.51 -2.73 20.39
CA SER A 732 -8.46 -3.78 20.76
C SER A 732 -9.77 -3.67 19.99
N VAL A 733 -10.58 -4.73 20.03
CA VAL A 733 -11.93 -4.76 19.44
C VAL A 733 -12.80 -3.65 20.04
N ALA A 734 -12.80 -3.53 21.37
CA ALA A 734 -13.61 -2.53 22.07
C ALA A 734 -13.19 -1.10 21.70
N GLU A 735 -11.91 -0.83 21.66
CA GLU A 735 -11.39 0.48 21.26
C GLU A 735 -11.67 0.80 19.78
N SER A 736 -11.63 -0.20 18.89
CA SER A 736 -11.97 0.00 17.49
C SER A 736 -13.42 0.43 17.30
N ILE A 737 -14.34 -0.12 18.09
CA ILE A 737 -15.74 0.26 18.08
C ILE A 737 -15.91 1.65 18.72
N ASP A 738 -15.31 1.90 19.89
CA ASP A 738 -15.34 3.19 20.59
C ASP A 738 -14.82 4.33 19.68
N PHE A 739 -13.74 4.09 18.96
CA PHE A 739 -13.13 5.05 18.06
C PHE A 739 -14.10 5.55 16.98
N GLU A 740 -14.78 4.65 16.29
CA GLU A 740 -15.76 5.01 15.25
C GLU A 740 -17.01 5.69 15.86
N GLN A 741 -17.44 5.22 17.03
CA GLN A 741 -18.57 5.81 17.73
C GLN A 741 -18.28 7.23 18.24
N ARG A 742 -17.06 7.52 18.72
CA ARG A 742 -16.64 8.88 19.12
C ARG A 742 -16.63 9.84 17.94
N ILE A 743 -16.08 9.42 16.80
CA ILE A 743 -16.10 10.22 15.58
C ILE A 743 -17.54 10.52 15.16
N LEU A 744 -18.40 9.51 15.17
CA LEU A 744 -19.82 9.70 14.86
C LEU A 744 -20.49 10.68 15.83
N ALA A 745 -20.31 10.49 17.14
CA ALA A 745 -20.90 11.34 18.18
C ALA A 745 -20.45 12.81 18.05
N TRP A 746 -19.18 13.02 17.69
CA TRP A 746 -18.64 14.36 17.39
C TRP A 746 -19.39 15.03 16.24
N TYR A 747 -19.58 14.33 15.13
CA TYR A 747 -20.33 14.88 14.00
C TYR A 747 -21.82 15.07 14.32
N GLU A 748 -22.45 14.18 15.07
CA GLU A 748 -23.83 14.35 15.51
C GLU A 748 -24.02 15.59 16.38
N ALA A 749 -23.07 15.84 17.28
CA ALA A 749 -23.10 17.00 18.14
C ALA A 749 -22.97 18.34 17.40
N HIS A 750 -22.21 18.37 16.28
CA HIS A 750 -21.88 19.63 15.60
C HIS A 750 -22.60 19.85 14.26
N LEU A 751 -22.99 18.76 13.55
CA LEU A 751 -23.61 18.88 12.24
C LEU A 751 -25.12 18.61 12.24
N LYS A 752 -25.66 18.00 13.34
CA LYS A 752 -27.09 17.64 13.42
C LYS A 752 -27.85 18.32 14.54
N LYS A 753 -27.22 19.15 15.36
CA LYS A 753 -27.95 19.92 16.39
C LYS A 753 -28.99 20.81 15.70
N PRO A 754 -30.26 20.83 16.19
CA PRO A 754 -31.21 21.84 15.77
C PRO A 754 -30.62 23.22 16.15
N GLU A 755 -30.68 24.17 15.21
CA GLU A 755 -30.37 25.56 15.52
C GLU A 755 -31.14 25.97 16.77
N LYS A 756 -30.44 26.47 17.80
CA LYS A 756 -31.10 27.19 18.88
C LYS A 756 -31.82 28.36 18.19
N LYS A 757 -33.15 28.31 18.09
CA LYS A 757 -33.94 29.48 17.70
C LYS A 757 -33.52 30.57 18.68
N THR A 758 -32.83 31.59 18.17
CA THR A 758 -32.55 32.80 18.93
C THR A 758 -33.92 33.38 19.31
N ASP A 759 -34.26 33.27 20.58
CA ASP A 759 -35.50 33.82 21.10
C ASP A 759 -35.36 35.35 21.00
N THR A 760 -35.88 35.88 19.91
CA THR A 760 -35.94 37.32 19.65
C THR A 760 -37.03 38.02 20.49
N SER A 761 -37.69 37.29 21.42
CA SER A 761 -38.74 37.87 22.29
C SER A 761 -38.23 38.79 23.40
N ALA A 762 -36.88 38.80 23.65
CA ALA A 762 -36.30 39.65 24.68
C ALA A 762 -35.88 41.09 24.23
N LEU A 763 -36.07 41.46 22.99
CA LEU A 763 -35.74 42.80 22.45
C LEU A 763 -36.92 43.81 22.46
N GLY A 764 -38.07 43.41 22.99
CA GLY A 764 -39.32 44.20 23.01
C GLY A 764 -39.69 44.96 24.29
N ALA A 765 -38.88 44.92 25.36
CA ALA A 765 -39.28 45.54 26.63
C ALA A 765 -38.17 46.44 27.22
N ARG A 766 -37.82 47.50 26.54
CA ARG A 766 -37.30 48.75 27.17
C ARG A 766 -37.71 49.92 26.25
N ARG A 767 -38.89 50.46 26.57
CA ARG A 767 -39.22 51.87 26.42
C ARG A 767 -39.37 52.47 27.83
#